data_bd8cd3c7c2897b0762326a978ad39a7b
#
_entry.id   bd8cd3c7c2897b0762326a978ad39a7b
#
_cell.length_a   1.000
_cell.length_b   1.000
_cell.length_c   1.000
_cell.angle_alpha   90.00
_cell.angle_beta   90.00
_cell.angle_gamma   90.00
#
_symmetry.space_group_name_H-M   'P 1'
#
loop_
_entity.id
_entity.type
_entity.pdbx_description
1 polymer ?
#
loop_
_entity_poly.entity_id
_entity_poly.type
_entity_poly.pdbx_seq_one_letter_code
_entity_poly.pdbx_strand_id
1 'polypeptide(L)'
;MWIDGQDYEVELQANNRLVSALGAHQALASGRHFQGKVAVDPDSWVRVSRLQNGWEGMAYLFGRMHVIGGRRDSQQLVTKSFGFDVAPSCGVDHVHSSAVIAPDRVLTPMMAQAVSASYDSLCDSRVEGACLLLELEVVFDLEFQQRFPDDFQDRAVSILNLVEGFYFEQFGIGLDTLSLTFLKTNTFTTSTSANDLLDNVQTQVAGGNLPFQQNRRALLHLVSGRDFDGSTAGLAWVGTLCDGNGYGTGVTNAFDSNVLTAVVVAHELGHNFGANHDEQQNSCSTGFIMSPWANPDATRFSSCSETNLINTINQQPALEQCFNFPADTMLTAVTTNPERIPGQSQFQAFFDIGYQSASENADRLEVTGELTGTDTRLEMVTVDSVPCEISSRSYSCSDLIPDAQGHQLAIQAYSGTEANLTLNQRVSLISLSGEVLDLQPANNTLESRFEVAPTAVAAPGDLVATPEARSAFLRWQPSETTEAGYVVQRMAPGETAFSDLSVTLSAGTNQYRDASLIATGEYAYRVVAVLEGVRSLPGNSASISWNNAPVAPEGLTAVAEAGRVLLAWTENAGPQTGYRIERRRTGTEYTPWQLLATAPYGTESYVDETPVAGYTYEYRLVAINGGQFASSETVPAIMPELEETSTDEDQGGDSSGGGGSLGAGWLLVALTAVIVRRRRWWNVR
;
A
#
# COMPACT_ATOMS: atom_id res chain seq x y z
N MET A 1 -8.20 12.06 17.70
CA MET A 1 -8.50 13.26 16.91
C MET A 1 -9.97 13.62 17.10
N TRP A 2 -10.26 14.90 17.43
CA TRP A 2 -11.63 15.35 17.68
C TRP A 2 -12.21 16.03 16.45
N ILE A 3 -13.27 15.43 15.86
CA ILE A 3 -13.96 15.94 14.68
C ILE A 3 -15.47 15.90 14.94
N ASP A 4 -16.17 17.00 14.72
CA ASP A 4 -17.64 17.11 14.78
C ASP A 4 -18.28 16.50 16.05
N GLY A 5 -17.61 16.64 17.19
CA GLY A 5 -18.12 16.14 18.47
C GLY A 5 -17.76 14.69 18.78
N GLN A 6 -16.96 14.03 17.96
CA GLN A 6 -16.52 12.64 18.13
C GLN A 6 -15.00 12.53 18.19
N ASP A 7 -14.50 11.64 19.06
CA ASP A 7 -13.07 11.28 19.12
C ASP A 7 -12.77 10.08 18.21
N TYR A 8 -11.70 10.23 17.43
CA TYR A 8 -11.17 9.18 16.55
C TYR A 8 -9.75 8.83 16.95
N GLU A 9 -9.44 7.57 16.99
CA GLU A 9 -8.08 7.07 17.16
C GLU A 9 -7.32 7.24 15.84
N VAL A 10 -6.13 7.83 15.93
CA VAL A 10 -5.26 8.10 14.78
C VAL A 10 -3.91 7.46 15.05
N GLU A 11 -3.48 6.60 14.17
CA GLU A 11 -2.13 6.05 14.16
C GLU A 11 -1.22 7.01 13.38
N LEU A 12 -0.32 7.68 14.10
CA LEU A 12 0.67 8.58 13.52
C LEU A 12 2.06 7.96 13.56
N GLN A 13 2.73 8.01 12.43
CA GLN A 13 4.16 7.69 12.30
C GLN A 13 4.91 8.86 11.70
N ALA A 14 6.21 8.99 12.00
CA ALA A 14 7.04 10.00 11.36
C ALA A 14 7.02 9.79 9.84
N ASN A 15 6.90 10.87 9.07
CA ASN A 15 7.04 10.82 7.63
C ASN A 15 8.54 10.72 7.27
N ASN A 16 9.09 9.52 7.42
CA ASN A 16 10.52 9.26 7.18
C ASN A 16 10.90 9.47 5.73
N ARG A 17 9.98 9.26 4.79
CA ARG A 17 10.18 9.49 3.37
C ARG A 17 10.49 10.96 3.11
N LEU A 18 9.62 11.87 3.58
CA LEU A 18 9.87 13.31 3.48
C LEU A 18 11.19 13.71 4.16
N VAL A 19 11.50 13.11 5.33
CA VAL A 19 12.76 13.35 6.04
C VAL A 19 13.96 12.94 5.18
N SER A 20 13.90 11.76 4.55
CA SER A 20 14.96 11.26 3.67
C SER A 20 15.11 12.12 2.41
N ALA A 21 13.99 12.54 1.81
CA ALA A 21 13.96 13.39 0.62
C ALA A 21 14.67 14.75 0.82
N LEU A 22 14.63 15.29 2.04
CA LEU A 22 15.23 16.58 2.36
C LEU A 22 16.77 16.57 2.41
N GLY A 23 17.43 15.42 2.34
CA GLY A 23 18.89 15.29 2.25
C GLY A 23 19.62 16.13 3.31
N ALA A 24 20.34 17.17 2.89
CA ALA A 24 21.08 18.06 3.79
C ALA A 24 20.21 18.83 4.80
N HIS A 25 18.88 18.89 4.58
CA HIS A 25 17.92 19.57 5.44
C HIS A 25 17.15 18.61 6.37
N GLN A 26 17.52 17.34 6.48
CA GLN A 26 16.85 16.33 7.32
C GLN A 26 16.61 16.78 8.75
N ALA A 27 17.52 17.56 9.33
CA ALA A 27 17.38 18.07 10.69
C ALA A 27 16.14 18.95 10.90
N LEU A 28 15.59 19.55 9.82
CA LEU A 28 14.38 20.38 9.87
C LEU A 28 13.11 19.53 10.05
N ALA A 29 13.11 18.30 9.53
CA ALA A 29 11.93 17.45 9.47
C ALA A 29 11.88 16.40 10.59
N SER A 30 13.04 16.03 11.18
CA SER A 30 13.13 14.91 12.12
C SER A 30 12.20 15.08 13.33
N GLY A 31 11.25 14.14 13.49
CA GLY A 31 10.33 14.06 14.62
C GLY A 31 9.29 15.18 14.71
N ARG A 32 9.03 15.89 13.60
CA ARG A 32 8.08 17.00 13.55
C ARG A 32 6.96 16.84 12.55
N HIS A 33 7.14 16.02 11.52
CA HIS A 33 6.18 15.81 10.43
C HIS A 33 5.74 14.36 10.44
N PHE A 34 4.43 14.17 10.39
CA PHE A 34 3.80 12.86 10.59
C PHE A 34 2.83 12.57 9.46
N GLN A 35 2.74 11.30 9.13
CA GLN A 35 1.69 10.70 8.32
C GLN A 35 0.93 9.67 9.14
N GLY A 36 -0.30 9.35 8.74
CA GLY A 36 -1.07 8.35 9.46
C GLY A 36 -2.42 8.07 8.85
N LYS A 37 -3.15 7.20 9.54
CA LYS A 37 -4.51 6.78 9.19
C LYS A 37 -5.42 6.81 10.41
N VAL A 38 -6.72 6.87 10.16
CA VAL A 38 -7.76 6.77 11.20
C VAL A 38 -8.27 5.33 11.20
N ALA A 39 -8.19 4.64 12.33
CA ALA A 39 -8.45 3.20 12.42
C ALA A 39 -9.84 2.76 11.90
N VAL A 40 -10.85 3.63 12.00
CA VAL A 40 -12.23 3.35 11.59
C VAL A 40 -12.52 3.58 10.10
N ASP A 41 -11.58 4.19 9.36
CA ASP A 41 -11.71 4.47 7.93
C ASP A 41 -10.42 4.08 7.20
N PRO A 42 -10.37 2.91 6.55
CA PRO A 42 -9.18 2.43 5.84
C PRO A 42 -8.71 3.35 4.70
N ASP A 43 -9.63 4.12 4.11
CA ASP A 43 -9.33 5.06 3.03
C ASP A 43 -8.88 6.43 3.55
N SER A 44 -8.87 6.61 4.86
CA SER A 44 -8.43 7.85 5.50
C SER A 44 -6.92 8.05 5.36
N TRP A 45 -6.52 9.31 5.38
CA TRP A 45 -5.11 9.68 5.54
C TRP A 45 -4.98 10.95 6.38
N VAL A 46 -3.84 11.08 7.06
CA VAL A 46 -3.52 12.22 7.92
C VAL A 46 -2.12 12.71 7.60
N ARG A 47 -1.96 14.02 7.42
CA ARG A 47 -0.67 14.70 7.34
C ARG A 47 -0.68 15.85 8.33
N VAL A 48 0.17 15.78 9.34
CA VAL A 48 0.25 16.80 10.38
C VAL A 48 1.70 17.12 10.71
N SER A 49 1.92 18.37 11.09
CA SER A 49 3.21 18.90 11.50
C SER A 49 3.13 19.50 12.89
N ARG A 50 4.15 19.24 13.71
CA ARG A 50 4.28 19.79 15.05
C ARG A 50 5.17 21.03 15.00
N LEU A 51 4.54 22.21 14.87
CA LEU A 51 5.20 23.49 14.75
C LEU A 51 5.42 24.15 16.13
N GLN A 52 6.09 25.31 16.15
CA GLN A 52 6.30 26.06 17.40
C GLN A 52 4.98 26.47 18.06
N ASN A 53 3.99 26.83 17.27
CA ASN A 53 2.68 27.32 17.73
C ASN A 53 1.64 26.21 17.95
N GLY A 54 2.00 24.93 17.70
CA GLY A 54 1.11 23.80 17.88
C GLY A 54 1.10 22.84 16.69
N TRP A 55 0.03 22.07 16.60
CA TRP A 55 -0.19 21.15 15.49
C TRP A 55 -0.91 21.85 14.34
N GLU A 56 -0.49 21.55 13.12
CA GLU A 56 -1.16 22.00 11.91
C GLU A 56 -1.09 20.89 10.85
N GLY A 57 -2.19 20.72 10.10
CA GLY A 57 -2.23 19.74 9.05
C GLY A 57 -3.62 19.47 8.51
N MET A 58 -3.78 18.32 7.89
CA MET A 58 -5.02 17.85 7.28
C MET A 58 -5.27 16.39 7.60
N ALA A 59 -6.55 16.02 7.61
CA ALA A 59 -7.02 14.64 7.65
C ALA A 59 -8.15 14.44 6.63
N TYR A 60 -8.03 13.43 5.80
CA TYR A 60 -9.11 12.94 4.97
C TYR A 60 -9.82 11.82 5.68
N LEU A 61 -11.12 11.98 5.91
CA LEU A 61 -11.93 11.03 6.66
C LEU A 61 -13.36 11.02 6.13
N PHE A 62 -13.90 9.84 5.86
CA PHE A 62 -15.25 9.62 5.33
C PHE A 62 -15.61 10.50 4.11
N GLY A 63 -14.67 10.61 3.17
CA GLY A 63 -14.86 11.37 1.95
C GLY A 63 -14.73 12.90 2.10
N ARG A 64 -14.28 13.41 3.26
CA ARG A 64 -14.14 14.85 3.54
C ARG A 64 -12.76 15.20 4.06
N MET A 65 -12.31 16.40 3.71
CA MET A 65 -11.11 16.97 4.29
C MET A 65 -11.44 17.72 5.57
N HIS A 66 -10.59 17.55 6.56
CA HIS A 66 -10.64 18.28 7.82
C HIS A 66 -9.31 18.97 8.02
N VAL A 67 -9.33 20.29 8.15
CA VAL A 67 -8.14 21.02 8.54
C VAL A 67 -7.93 20.82 10.05
N ILE A 68 -6.73 20.39 10.38
CA ILE A 68 -6.36 19.97 11.72
C ILE A 68 -5.47 21.02 12.37
N GLY A 69 -5.73 21.27 13.65
CA GLY A 69 -4.86 22.05 14.50
C GLY A 69 -4.84 21.47 15.90
N GLY A 70 -4.02 22.04 16.76
CA GLY A 70 -3.94 21.62 18.14
C GLY A 70 -2.88 22.39 18.91
N ARG A 71 -2.97 22.38 20.24
CA ARG A 71 -1.94 22.99 21.09
C ARG A 71 -0.67 22.13 21.06
N ARG A 72 0.49 22.73 21.14
CA ARG A 72 1.79 22.05 21.11
C ARG A 72 1.92 20.95 22.18
N ASP A 73 1.35 21.19 23.36
CA ASP A 73 1.46 20.30 24.51
C ASP A 73 0.31 19.29 24.59
N SER A 74 -0.63 19.32 23.61
CA SER A 74 -1.77 18.41 23.54
C SER A 74 -1.44 17.22 22.66
N GLN A 75 -1.83 16.02 23.08
CA GLN A 75 -1.88 14.85 22.21
C GLN A 75 -3.18 14.81 21.40
N GLN A 76 -4.09 15.76 21.60
CA GLN A 76 -5.36 15.82 20.92
C GLN A 76 -5.29 16.78 19.73
N LEU A 77 -5.54 16.25 18.55
CA LEU A 77 -5.74 17.01 17.31
C LEU A 77 -7.20 17.40 17.21
N VAL A 78 -7.47 18.64 16.80
CA VAL A 78 -8.83 19.17 16.67
C VAL A 78 -9.03 19.80 15.28
N THR A 79 -10.26 19.78 14.77
CA THR A 79 -10.58 20.48 13.53
C THR A 79 -10.56 21.99 13.73
N LYS A 80 -10.08 22.69 12.69
CA LYS A 80 -10.15 24.15 12.57
C LYS A 80 -11.06 24.53 11.41
N SER A 81 -11.89 25.53 11.58
CA SER A 81 -12.60 26.16 10.46
C SER A 81 -11.78 27.34 9.95
N PHE A 82 -11.66 27.47 8.62
CA PHE A 82 -11.13 28.66 7.97
C PHE A 82 -12.29 29.44 7.35
N GLY A 83 -12.32 30.75 7.61
CA GLY A 83 -13.19 31.68 6.89
C GLY A 83 -12.33 32.60 6.05
N PHE A 84 -12.67 32.74 4.78
CA PHE A 84 -12.08 33.74 3.89
C PHE A 84 -13.14 34.79 3.56
N ASP A 85 -12.76 36.06 3.61
CA ASP A 85 -13.63 37.16 3.13
C ASP A 85 -13.73 37.15 1.60
N VAL A 86 -12.68 36.68 0.91
CA VAL A 86 -12.64 36.43 -0.55
C VAL A 86 -11.74 35.24 -0.77
N ALA A 87 -12.23 34.22 -1.50
CA ALA A 87 -11.40 33.08 -1.87
C ALA A 87 -10.33 33.51 -2.89
N PRO A 88 -9.04 33.24 -2.63
CA PRO A 88 -7.98 33.50 -3.59
C PRO A 88 -8.22 32.69 -4.88
N SER A 89 -8.00 33.28 -6.05
CA SER A 89 -8.15 32.63 -7.34
C SER A 89 -6.80 32.20 -7.89
N CYS A 90 -6.77 31.07 -8.59
CA CYS A 90 -5.61 30.72 -9.40
C CYS A 90 -5.68 31.48 -10.72
N GLY A 91 -4.53 31.97 -11.19
CA GLY A 91 -4.45 32.69 -12.46
C GLY A 91 -4.83 31.77 -13.64
N VAL A 92 -5.55 32.30 -14.62
CA VAL A 92 -6.00 31.53 -15.78
C VAL A 92 -5.05 31.76 -16.94
N ASP A 93 -4.65 30.64 -17.61
CA ASP A 93 -4.30 30.55 -19.01
C ASP A 93 -2.90 31.00 -19.47
N HIS A 94 -1.89 30.24 -19.10
CA HIS A 94 -0.77 30.08 -20.02
C HIS A 94 -0.73 28.65 -20.56
N VAL A 95 -1.60 28.37 -21.55
CA VAL A 95 -1.53 27.15 -22.35
C VAL A 95 -0.38 27.30 -23.33
N HIS A 96 0.77 26.72 -23.05
CA HIS A 96 1.73 26.44 -24.10
C HIS A 96 1.21 25.25 -24.91
N SER A 97 0.49 25.55 -25.99
CA SER A 97 0.19 24.56 -27.01
C SER A 97 1.45 24.34 -27.86
N SER A 98 2.32 23.49 -27.42
CA SER A 98 3.28 22.77 -28.25
C SER A 98 4.22 21.97 -27.38
N ALA A 99 3.89 20.74 -27.09
CA ALA A 99 4.91 19.73 -26.88
C ALA A 99 5.66 19.51 -28.23
N VAL A 100 6.45 20.45 -28.66
CA VAL A 100 7.53 20.20 -29.61
C VAL A 100 8.69 19.70 -28.73
N ILE A 101 8.73 18.42 -28.52
CA ILE A 101 9.93 17.74 -28.05
C ILE A 101 11.03 18.11 -29.03
N ALA A 102 11.96 18.95 -28.60
CA ALA A 102 13.14 19.28 -29.41
C ALA A 102 13.93 17.99 -29.67
N PRO A 103 14.21 17.60 -30.91
CA PRO A 103 14.85 16.33 -31.25
C PRO A 103 16.38 16.30 -31.01
N ASP A 104 16.93 17.17 -30.19
CA ASP A 104 18.38 17.39 -30.11
C ASP A 104 19.11 16.72 -28.94
N ARG A 105 18.50 15.75 -28.25
CA ARG A 105 19.28 14.80 -27.49
C ARG A 105 19.41 13.49 -28.26
N VAL A 106 20.59 13.31 -28.88
CA VAL A 106 21.00 12.03 -29.45
C VAL A 106 21.06 11.01 -28.31
N LEU A 107 19.99 10.25 -28.17
CA LEU A 107 19.95 9.08 -27.28
C LEU A 107 21.04 8.11 -27.77
N THR A 108 21.96 7.75 -26.90
CA THR A 108 22.89 6.68 -27.21
C THR A 108 22.12 5.38 -27.42
N PRO A 109 22.56 4.47 -28.33
CA PRO A 109 21.82 3.25 -28.65
C PRO A 109 21.54 2.29 -27.49
N MET A 110 22.15 2.51 -26.32
CA MET A 110 21.86 1.72 -25.10
C MET A 110 20.61 2.19 -24.32
N MET A 111 20.10 3.40 -24.58
CA MET A 111 18.88 3.92 -23.93
C MET A 111 17.59 3.60 -24.70
N ALA A 112 17.69 3.03 -25.90
CA ALA A 112 16.54 2.76 -26.76
C ALA A 112 15.77 1.47 -26.45
N GLN A 113 16.02 0.82 -25.32
CA GLN A 113 15.30 -0.39 -24.87
C GLN A 113 14.57 -0.23 -23.54
N ALA A 114 14.41 0.98 -23.02
CA ALA A 114 13.44 1.20 -21.97
C ALA A 114 12.04 1.00 -22.57
N VAL A 115 11.42 -0.12 -22.28
CA VAL A 115 9.99 -0.32 -22.49
C VAL A 115 9.31 0.83 -21.76
N SER A 116 8.55 1.68 -22.46
CA SER A 116 7.78 2.75 -21.81
C SER A 116 6.69 2.09 -20.98
N ALA A 117 6.99 1.80 -19.72
CA ALA A 117 6.03 1.30 -18.77
C ALA A 117 4.92 2.35 -18.62
N SER A 118 3.66 1.94 -18.74
CA SER A 118 2.53 2.84 -18.48
C SER A 118 2.44 3.13 -16.98
N TYR A 119 1.86 4.27 -16.60
CA TYR A 119 1.57 4.59 -15.21
C TYR A 119 0.86 3.43 -14.49
N ASP A 120 -0.16 2.83 -15.13
CA ASP A 120 -0.90 1.71 -14.55
C ASP A 120 0.02 0.51 -14.25
N SER A 121 0.91 0.16 -15.17
CA SER A 121 1.84 -0.96 -14.96
C SER A 121 2.87 -0.69 -13.84
N LEU A 122 3.33 0.55 -13.70
CA LEU A 122 4.22 0.95 -12.61
C LEU A 122 3.50 0.95 -11.26
N CYS A 123 2.21 1.34 -11.25
CA CYS A 123 1.43 1.44 -10.01
C CYS A 123 0.73 0.12 -9.60
N ASP A 124 0.82 -0.93 -10.40
CA ASP A 124 0.45 -2.30 -10.01
C ASP A 124 1.39 -2.88 -8.95
N SER A 125 2.65 -2.42 -8.92
CA SER A 125 3.69 -2.88 -8.00
C SER A 125 4.22 -1.71 -7.14
N ARG A 126 3.36 -1.17 -6.27
CA ARG A 126 3.75 -0.08 -5.36
C ARG A 126 4.71 -0.57 -4.29
N VAL A 127 5.79 0.19 -4.10
CA VAL A 127 6.75 -0.01 -3.01
C VAL A 127 6.47 1.04 -1.95
N GLU A 128 6.17 0.61 -0.72
CA GLU A 128 5.78 1.50 0.38
C GLU A 128 4.66 2.50 0.00
N GLY A 129 3.75 2.06 -0.88
CA GLY A 129 2.66 2.87 -1.40
C GLY A 129 3.03 3.80 -2.57
N ALA A 130 4.31 3.97 -2.89
CA ALA A 130 4.78 4.74 -4.03
C ALA A 130 4.92 3.87 -5.29
N CYS A 131 4.67 4.46 -6.45
CA CYS A 131 5.01 3.87 -7.75
C CYS A 131 5.93 4.78 -8.58
N LEU A 132 5.96 6.06 -8.27
CA LEU A 132 6.84 7.05 -8.88
C LEU A 132 7.35 8.01 -7.81
N LEU A 133 8.58 8.48 -7.97
CA LEU A 133 9.22 9.47 -7.09
C LEU A 133 9.53 10.70 -7.92
N LEU A 134 8.75 11.78 -7.72
CA LEU A 134 8.88 13.01 -8.47
C LEU A 134 10.17 13.76 -8.10
N GLU A 135 10.99 14.09 -9.09
CA GLU A 135 12.09 15.02 -8.89
C GLU A 135 11.55 16.46 -8.85
N LEU A 136 11.37 16.99 -7.65
CA LEU A 136 10.82 18.33 -7.44
C LEU A 136 11.85 19.23 -6.75
N GLU A 137 12.06 20.42 -7.30
CA GLU A 137 12.70 21.49 -6.58
C GLU A 137 11.69 22.50 -6.08
N VAL A 138 11.74 22.81 -4.80
CA VAL A 138 10.94 23.88 -4.22
C VAL A 138 11.85 24.98 -3.69
N VAL A 139 11.61 26.18 -4.20
CA VAL A 139 12.38 27.38 -3.89
C VAL A 139 11.52 28.31 -3.05
N PHE A 140 12.03 28.75 -1.92
CA PHE A 140 11.42 29.76 -1.08
C PHE A 140 12.22 31.06 -1.20
N ASP A 141 11.57 32.14 -1.62
CA ASP A 141 12.26 33.42 -1.84
C ASP A 141 12.62 34.15 -0.54
N LEU A 142 13.30 35.28 -0.68
CA LEU A 142 13.70 36.09 0.47
C LEU A 142 12.47 36.69 1.16
N GLU A 143 11.45 37.06 0.40
CA GLU A 143 10.20 37.62 0.91
C GLU A 143 9.43 36.62 1.75
N PHE A 144 9.47 35.32 1.42
CA PHE A 144 8.90 34.25 2.26
C PHE A 144 9.59 34.22 3.64
N GLN A 145 10.92 34.28 3.65
CA GLN A 145 11.69 34.26 4.89
C GLN A 145 11.47 35.55 5.72
N GLN A 146 11.26 36.69 5.06
CA GLN A 146 10.95 37.95 5.71
C GLN A 146 9.52 37.99 6.28
N ARG A 147 8.59 37.36 5.60
CA ARG A 147 7.19 37.23 6.06
C ARG A 147 7.05 36.31 7.26
N PHE A 148 7.88 35.26 7.33
CA PHE A 148 7.84 34.24 8.38
C PHE A 148 9.20 34.07 9.08
N PRO A 149 9.78 35.13 9.66
CA PRO A 149 11.19 35.12 10.10
C PRO A 149 11.49 34.10 11.20
N ASP A 150 10.49 33.75 12.02
CA ASP A 150 10.68 32.88 13.19
C ASP A 150 10.55 31.38 12.85
N ASP A 151 9.83 31.03 11.78
CA ASP A 151 9.45 29.64 11.51
C ASP A 151 9.42 29.25 10.02
N PHE A 152 10.00 30.05 9.12
CA PHE A 152 9.95 29.81 7.67
C PHE A 152 10.39 28.41 7.23
N GLN A 153 11.40 27.83 7.88
CA GLN A 153 11.86 26.48 7.56
C GLN A 153 10.86 25.41 7.99
N ASP A 154 10.31 25.52 9.20
CA ASP A 154 9.29 24.58 9.70
C ASP A 154 8.02 24.66 8.84
N ARG A 155 7.65 25.89 8.39
CA ARG A 155 6.52 26.10 7.46
C ARG A 155 6.76 25.47 6.11
N ALA A 156 7.94 25.68 5.53
CA ALA A 156 8.30 25.10 4.25
C ALA A 156 8.14 23.57 4.25
N VAL A 157 8.69 22.90 5.25
CA VAL A 157 8.57 21.44 5.38
C VAL A 157 7.13 21.01 5.69
N SER A 158 6.38 21.80 6.49
CA SER A 158 4.94 21.54 6.73
C SER A 158 4.12 21.60 5.44
N ILE A 159 4.35 22.61 4.60
CA ILE A 159 3.70 22.74 3.28
C ILE A 159 3.99 21.48 2.43
N LEU A 160 5.25 21.07 2.36
CA LEU A 160 5.65 19.91 1.56
C LEU A 160 5.09 18.58 2.08
N ASN A 161 4.98 18.43 3.41
CA ASN A 161 4.32 17.26 4.02
C ASN A 161 2.84 17.15 3.61
N LEU A 162 2.17 18.28 3.39
CA LEU A 162 0.78 18.33 2.95
C LEU A 162 0.65 18.11 1.43
N VAL A 163 1.53 18.72 0.63
CA VAL A 163 1.57 18.54 -0.84
C VAL A 163 1.81 17.06 -1.18
N GLU A 164 2.77 16.42 -0.49
CA GLU A 164 3.03 15.00 -0.66
C GLU A 164 1.77 14.17 -0.41
N GLY A 165 0.99 14.50 0.61
CA GLY A 165 -0.24 13.78 0.92
C GLY A 165 -1.21 13.71 -0.26
N PHE A 166 -1.42 14.81 -0.99
CA PHE A 166 -2.33 14.82 -2.14
C PHE A 166 -1.86 13.92 -3.30
N TYR A 167 -0.57 13.99 -3.64
CA TYR A 167 -0.01 13.22 -4.74
C TYR A 167 0.23 11.75 -4.38
N PHE A 168 0.68 11.51 -3.16
CA PHE A 168 0.97 10.17 -2.69
C PHE A 168 -0.29 9.31 -2.50
N GLU A 169 -1.28 9.85 -1.78
CA GLU A 169 -2.47 9.06 -1.43
C GLU A 169 -3.35 8.78 -2.65
N GLN A 170 -3.42 9.71 -3.62
CA GLN A 170 -4.24 9.50 -4.82
C GLN A 170 -3.48 8.80 -5.94
N PHE A 171 -2.22 9.15 -6.16
CA PHE A 171 -1.47 8.69 -7.34
C PHE A 171 -0.30 7.76 -7.00
N GLY A 172 0.08 7.60 -5.75
CA GLY A 172 1.31 6.88 -5.40
C GLY A 172 2.58 7.62 -5.86
N ILE A 173 2.50 8.94 -6.06
CA ILE A 173 3.64 9.78 -6.42
C ILE A 173 4.25 10.36 -5.16
N GLY A 174 5.44 9.87 -4.77
CA GLY A 174 6.20 10.39 -3.65
C GLY A 174 7.11 11.56 -4.03
N LEU A 175 7.54 12.34 -3.03
CA LEU A 175 8.47 13.46 -3.17
C LEU A 175 9.86 13.10 -2.62
N ASP A 176 10.35 11.90 -2.89
CA ASP A 176 11.58 11.38 -2.28
C ASP A 176 12.87 11.99 -2.86
N THR A 177 12.76 12.65 -4.00
CA THR A 177 13.87 13.37 -4.65
C THR A 177 13.63 14.88 -4.62
N LEU A 178 13.39 15.39 -3.43
CA LEU A 178 13.07 16.78 -3.17
C LEU A 178 14.34 17.62 -2.98
N SER A 179 14.47 18.69 -3.76
CA SER A 179 15.45 19.75 -3.49
C SER A 179 14.75 20.93 -2.82
N LEU A 180 15.29 21.38 -1.70
CA LEU A 180 14.77 22.50 -0.94
C LEU A 180 15.78 23.65 -0.91
N THR A 181 15.38 24.80 -1.46
CA THR A 181 16.25 25.98 -1.54
C THR A 181 15.60 27.19 -0.87
N PHE A 182 16.35 27.81 0.05
CA PHE A 182 16.00 29.11 0.65
C PHE A 182 16.91 30.19 0.06
N LEU A 183 16.35 31.12 -0.71
CA LEU A 183 17.11 32.18 -1.35
C LEU A 183 17.57 33.22 -0.32
N LYS A 184 18.82 33.57 -0.35
CA LYS A 184 19.40 34.61 0.52
C LYS A 184 19.39 36.01 -0.10
N THR A 185 19.07 36.09 -1.38
CA THR A 185 19.00 37.33 -2.17
C THR A 185 17.84 37.24 -3.16
N ASN A 186 17.39 38.39 -3.66
CA ASN A 186 16.39 38.42 -4.72
C ASN A 186 17.00 37.91 -6.03
N THR A 187 16.77 36.63 -6.30
CA THR A 187 17.23 35.95 -7.52
C THR A 187 16.29 36.20 -8.69
N PHE A 188 15.00 36.29 -8.39
CA PHE A 188 13.94 36.54 -9.38
C PHE A 188 13.50 38.00 -9.37
N THR A 189 12.70 38.39 -10.39
CA THR A 189 12.12 39.74 -10.45
C THR A 189 11.40 40.09 -9.15
N THR A 190 11.35 41.36 -8.80
CA THR A 190 10.62 41.88 -7.62
C THR A 190 9.18 42.30 -7.96
N SER A 191 8.69 41.99 -9.16
CA SER A 191 7.30 42.25 -9.56
C SER A 191 6.32 41.51 -8.66
N THR A 192 5.16 42.10 -8.40
CA THR A 192 4.02 41.47 -7.74
C THR A 192 3.08 40.80 -8.74
N SER A 193 3.30 40.99 -10.03
CA SER A 193 2.61 40.27 -11.09
C SER A 193 3.05 38.81 -11.11
N ALA A 194 2.13 37.88 -10.90
CA ALA A 194 2.40 36.45 -10.97
C ALA A 194 2.92 36.03 -12.37
N ASN A 195 2.41 36.66 -13.45
CA ASN A 195 2.87 36.42 -14.83
C ASN A 195 4.34 36.81 -15.00
N ASP A 196 4.72 38.03 -14.60
CA ASP A 196 6.11 38.50 -14.72
C ASP A 196 7.05 37.60 -13.90
N LEU A 197 6.59 37.14 -12.76
CA LEU A 197 7.37 36.25 -11.91
C LEU A 197 7.54 34.87 -12.53
N LEU A 198 6.47 34.24 -13.04
CA LEU A 198 6.51 32.95 -13.71
C LEU A 198 7.42 32.98 -14.97
N ASP A 199 7.26 34.00 -15.82
CA ASP A 199 8.10 34.22 -17.01
C ASP A 199 9.58 34.40 -16.64
N ASN A 200 9.86 35.10 -15.55
CA ASN A 200 11.22 35.29 -15.06
C ASN A 200 11.80 33.98 -14.50
N VAL A 201 11.02 33.21 -13.74
CA VAL A 201 11.45 31.89 -13.23
C VAL A 201 11.78 30.98 -14.41
N GLN A 202 10.88 30.86 -15.39
CA GLN A 202 11.09 30.07 -16.61
C GLN A 202 12.40 30.46 -17.31
N THR A 203 12.61 31.76 -17.54
CA THR A 203 13.80 32.28 -18.23
C THR A 203 15.09 31.97 -17.47
N GLN A 204 15.10 32.08 -16.14
CA GLN A 204 16.27 31.79 -15.31
C GLN A 204 16.57 30.29 -15.29
N VAL A 205 15.53 29.43 -15.24
CA VAL A 205 15.66 27.96 -15.33
C VAL A 205 16.23 27.56 -16.68
N ALA A 206 15.62 28.05 -17.79
CA ALA A 206 16.07 27.77 -19.14
C ALA A 206 17.52 28.23 -19.40
N GLY A 207 17.89 29.37 -18.82
CA GLY A 207 19.23 29.93 -18.93
C GLY A 207 20.31 29.24 -18.09
N GLY A 208 19.94 28.37 -17.17
CA GLY A 208 20.86 27.71 -16.24
C GLY A 208 21.60 28.68 -15.30
N ASN A 209 21.02 29.87 -15.04
CA ASN A 209 21.64 30.96 -14.31
C ASN A 209 21.28 31.01 -12.81
N LEU A 210 20.68 29.94 -12.28
CA LEU A 210 20.27 29.89 -10.88
C LEU A 210 21.49 29.71 -9.95
N PRO A 211 21.48 30.33 -8.75
CA PRO A 211 22.60 30.28 -7.81
C PRO A 211 22.70 28.95 -7.05
N PHE A 212 21.87 27.97 -7.40
CA PHE A 212 21.86 26.63 -6.84
C PHE A 212 21.91 25.60 -7.95
N GLN A 213 22.42 24.41 -7.63
CA GLN A 213 22.62 23.37 -8.60
C GLN A 213 21.27 22.80 -9.05
N GLN A 214 21.07 22.77 -10.36
CA GLN A 214 19.93 22.12 -10.98
C GLN A 214 20.42 20.84 -11.65
N ASN A 215 20.10 19.73 -11.04
CA ASN A 215 20.28 18.45 -11.68
C ASN A 215 18.89 17.99 -12.15
N ARG A 216 18.79 17.02 -13.05
CA ARG A 216 17.58 16.37 -13.52
C ARG A 216 16.34 16.70 -12.68
N ARG A 217 15.35 17.39 -13.20
CA ARG A 217 14.12 17.74 -12.47
C ARG A 217 12.92 17.62 -13.36
N ALA A 218 11.89 17.07 -12.77
CA ALA A 218 10.60 17.12 -13.39
C ALA A 218 10.01 18.54 -13.34
N LEU A 219 10.09 19.16 -12.15
CA LEU A 219 9.44 20.44 -11.87
C LEU A 219 10.27 21.31 -10.93
N LEU A 220 10.12 22.62 -11.07
CA LEU A 220 10.57 23.61 -10.10
C LEU A 220 9.40 24.48 -9.66
N HIS A 221 9.18 24.62 -8.36
CA HIS A 221 8.11 25.43 -7.82
C HIS A 221 8.64 26.52 -6.89
N LEU A 222 8.26 27.78 -7.15
CA LEU A 222 8.63 28.93 -6.32
C LEU A 222 7.47 29.27 -5.39
N VAL A 223 7.73 29.23 -4.07
CA VAL A 223 6.82 29.74 -3.04
C VAL A 223 7.33 31.12 -2.60
N SER A 224 6.55 32.15 -2.90
CA SER A 224 6.91 33.55 -2.64
C SER A 224 6.20 34.11 -1.44
N GLY A 225 6.87 34.92 -0.65
CA GLY A 225 6.26 35.69 0.45
C GLY A 225 5.50 36.95 -0.01
N ARG A 226 5.48 37.23 -1.30
CA ARG A 226 4.79 38.38 -1.88
C ARG A 226 3.30 38.15 -1.96
N ASP A 227 2.52 39.22 -1.81
CA ASP A 227 1.13 39.20 -2.22
C ASP A 227 1.07 39.50 -3.72
N PHE A 228 0.52 38.59 -4.52
CA PHE A 228 0.38 38.77 -5.95
C PHE A 228 -0.74 39.75 -6.28
N ASP A 229 -0.61 40.45 -7.40
CA ASP A 229 -1.61 41.44 -7.84
C ASP A 229 -3.00 40.80 -8.00
N GLY A 230 -4.01 41.52 -7.53
CA GLY A 230 -5.40 41.05 -7.61
C GLY A 230 -5.75 39.99 -6.57
N SER A 231 -6.39 38.92 -7.02
CA SER A 231 -6.73 37.73 -6.19
C SER A 231 -5.88 36.51 -6.54
N THR A 232 -4.82 36.67 -7.33
CA THR A 232 -4.02 35.54 -7.82
C THR A 232 -3.27 34.87 -6.67
N ALA A 233 -3.52 33.59 -6.48
CA ALA A 233 -2.88 32.74 -5.47
C ALA A 233 -1.63 32.05 -6.00
N GLY A 234 -1.65 31.63 -7.25
CA GLY A 234 -0.57 30.94 -7.95
C GLY A 234 -0.75 30.97 -9.44
N LEU A 235 0.26 30.49 -10.15
CA LEU A 235 0.29 30.38 -11.59
C LEU A 235 1.31 29.35 -12.03
N ALA A 236 0.98 28.49 -13.00
CA ALA A 236 1.90 27.53 -13.59
C ALA A 236 1.64 27.29 -15.07
N TRP A 237 2.63 26.73 -15.76
CA TRP A 237 2.47 26.27 -17.14
C TRP A 237 1.70 24.94 -17.18
N VAL A 238 0.80 24.78 -18.14
CA VAL A 238 -0.04 23.58 -18.26
C VAL A 238 0.62 22.53 -19.15
N GLY A 239 0.70 21.28 -18.67
CA GLY A 239 1.20 20.13 -19.43
C GLY A 239 2.70 20.16 -19.72
N THR A 240 3.48 20.69 -18.79
CA THR A 240 4.92 20.93 -18.94
C THR A 240 5.78 20.04 -18.03
N LEU A 241 5.22 18.91 -17.61
CA LEU A 241 5.97 17.89 -16.87
C LEU A 241 7.19 17.45 -17.67
N CYS A 242 8.36 17.40 -17.02
CA CYS A 242 9.64 17.02 -17.64
C CYS A 242 10.13 17.95 -18.74
N ASP A 243 9.67 19.20 -18.82
CA ASP A 243 10.11 20.15 -19.83
C ASP A 243 11.51 20.68 -19.56
N GLY A 244 12.44 20.38 -20.45
CA GLY A 244 13.85 20.81 -20.33
C GLY A 244 14.10 22.29 -20.66
N ASN A 245 13.08 23.06 -21.10
CA ASN A 245 13.21 24.47 -21.53
C ASN A 245 12.73 25.45 -20.44
N GLY A 246 12.58 24.96 -19.20
CA GLY A 246 12.21 25.77 -18.06
C GLY A 246 10.69 25.97 -17.88
N TYR A 247 9.86 25.40 -18.71
CA TYR A 247 8.40 25.49 -18.57
C TYR A 247 7.85 24.55 -17.48
N GLY A 248 8.60 23.55 -17.01
CA GLY A 248 8.24 22.76 -15.84
C GLY A 248 8.30 23.58 -14.54
N THR A 249 7.67 24.77 -14.54
CA THR A 249 7.74 25.71 -13.42
C THR A 249 6.36 26.23 -13.01
N GLY A 250 6.28 26.64 -11.72
CA GLY A 250 5.10 27.30 -11.14
C GLY A 250 5.48 28.24 -10.03
N VAL A 251 4.59 29.15 -9.68
CA VAL A 251 4.74 30.11 -8.61
C VAL A 251 3.49 30.15 -7.73
N THR A 252 3.67 30.28 -6.42
CA THR A 252 2.58 30.38 -5.43
C THR A 252 2.90 31.50 -4.44
N ASN A 253 1.90 32.36 -4.11
CA ASN A 253 2.08 33.22 -2.95
C ASN A 253 1.84 32.41 -1.66
N ALA A 254 2.64 32.66 -0.65
CA ALA A 254 2.48 32.02 0.65
C ALA A 254 1.37 32.68 1.47
N PHE A 255 0.52 31.88 2.07
CA PHE A 255 -0.52 32.32 3.01
C PHE A 255 -0.08 32.11 4.45
N ASP A 256 -0.76 32.74 5.39
CA ASP A 256 -0.52 32.50 6.83
C ASP A 256 -0.89 31.06 7.23
N SER A 257 -1.78 30.41 6.47
CA SER A 257 -2.12 28.99 6.57
C SER A 257 -1.23 28.14 5.68
N ASN A 258 -0.45 27.22 6.26
CA ASN A 258 0.34 26.25 5.50
C ASN A 258 -0.56 25.30 4.69
N VAL A 259 -1.78 24.99 5.21
CA VAL A 259 -2.77 24.17 4.51
C VAL A 259 -3.20 24.84 3.21
N LEU A 260 -3.55 26.12 3.24
CA LEU A 260 -3.95 26.84 2.03
C LEU A 260 -2.80 26.95 1.04
N THR A 261 -1.60 27.28 1.53
CA THR A 261 -0.41 27.33 0.67
C THR A 261 -0.17 25.98 0.01
N ALA A 262 -0.29 24.87 0.75
CA ALA A 262 -0.11 23.53 0.21
C ALA A 262 -1.15 23.15 -0.86
N VAL A 263 -2.42 23.53 -0.67
CA VAL A 263 -3.48 23.32 -1.67
C VAL A 263 -3.16 24.08 -2.95
N VAL A 264 -2.71 25.35 -2.85
CA VAL A 264 -2.34 26.13 -4.04
C VAL A 264 -1.10 25.53 -4.71
N VAL A 265 -0.06 25.15 -3.96
CA VAL A 265 1.13 24.48 -4.54
C VAL A 265 0.72 23.20 -5.25
N ALA A 266 -0.14 22.36 -4.64
CA ALA A 266 -0.63 21.14 -5.28
C ALA A 266 -1.45 21.43 -6.54
N HIS A 267 -2.23 22.51 -6.55
CA HIS A 267 -2.99 22.97 -7.70
C HIS A 267 -2.06 23.37 -8.86
N GLU A 268 -1.05 24.21 -8.59
CA GLU A 268 -0.12 24.68 -9.63
C GLU A 268 0.75 23.53 -10.18
N LEU A 269 1.19 22.62 -9.34
CA LEU A 269 1.83 21.38 -9.81
C LEU A 269 0.86 20.55 -10.67
N GLY A 270 -0.44 20.52 -10.35
CA GLY A 270 -1.47 19.86 -11.15
C GLY A 270 -1.55 20.44 -12.57
N HIS A 271 -1.38 21.76 -12.74
CA HIS A 271 -1.25 22.38 -14.06
C HIS A 271 -0.03 21.86 -14.81
N ASN A 272 1.14 21.80 -14.18
CA ASN A 272 2.33 21.22 -14.82
C ASN A 272 2.08 19.77 -15.27
N PHE A 273 1.31 18.99 -14.49
CA PHE A 273 0.85 17.65 -14.86
C PHE A 273 -0.30 17.63 -15.89
N GLY A 274 -0.67 18.76 -16.49
CA GLY A 274 -1.64 18.85 -17.56
C GLY A 274 -3.10 18.97 -17.13
N ALA A 275 -3.39 19.13 -15.85
CA ALA A 275 -4.75 19.37 -15.39
C ALA A 275 -5.18 20.80 -15.71
N ASN A 276 -6.40 20.95 -16.21
CA ASN A 276 -7.09 22.23 -16.37
C ASN A 276 -8.04 22.49 -15.21
N HIS A 277 -8.51 23.75 -15.06
CA HIS A 277 -9.50 24.08 -14.04
C HIS A 277 -10.79 23.27 -14.22
N ASP A 278 -11.29 22.74 -13.12
CA ASP A 278 -12.59 22.07 -13.06
C ASP A 278 -13.72 23.07 -13.30
N GLU A 279 -14.80 22.62 -14.00
CA GLU A 279 -15.98 23.39 -14.39
C GLU A 279 -15.75 24.49 -15.44
N GLN A 280 -14.58 25.13 -15.46
CA GLN A 280 -14.28 26.16 -16.47
C GLN A 280 -13.73 25.59 -17.78
N GLN A 281 -12.85 24.59 -17.69
CA GLN A 281 -12.13 24.02 -18.83
C GLN A 281 -12.37 22.51 -19.02
N ASN A 282 -13.13 21.89 -18.12
CA ASN A 282 -13.55 20.51 -18.20
C ASN A 282 -14.99 20.33 -17.63
N SER A 283 -15.53 19.12 -17.70
CA SER A 283 -16.90 18.82 -17.27
C SER A 283 -17.03 18.38 -15.79
N CYS A 284 -15.95 18.38 -15.04
CA CYS A 284 -15.98 18.05 -13.62
C CYS A 284 -16.44 19.24 -12.78
N SER A 285 -17.14 18.96 -11.68
CA SER A 285 -17.60 19.98 -10.74
C SER A 285 -16.44 20.58 -9.92
N THR A 286 -16.63 21.80 -9.43
CA THR A 286 -15.71 22.42 -8.45
C THR A 286 -15.77 21.72 -7.10
N GLY A 287 -14.83 22.06 -6.22
CA GLY A 287 -14.70 21.46 -4.88
C GLY A 287 -13.50 20.54 -4.75
N PHE A 288 -12.75 20.37 -5.81
CA PHE A 288 -11.50 19.61 -5.89
C PHE A 288 -10.29 20.56 -5.97
N ILE A 289 -9.08 19.98 -5.96
CA ILE A 289 -7.82 20.74 -5.97
C ILE A 289 -7.75 21.68 -7.18
N MET A 290 -8.19 21.24 -8.37
CA MET A 290 -8.18 22.04 -9.60
C MET A 290 -9.38 22.99 -9.74
N SER A 291 -10.08 23.34 -8.66
CA SER A 291 -11.06 24.41 -8.69
C SER A 291 -10.39 25.75 -9.05
N PRO A 292 -11.03 26.65 -9.82
CA PRO A 292 -10.43 27.94 -10.24
C PRO A 292 -10.17 28.91 -9.07
N TRP A 293 -10.58 28.59 -7.87
CA TRP A 293 -10.28 29.30 -6.64
C TRP A 293 -9.73 28.34 -5.58
N ALA A 294 -8.79 28.80 -4.79
CA ALA A 294 -8.19 28.03 -3.74
C ALA A 294 -9.25 27.62 -2.69
N ASN A 295 -9.43 26.33 -2.52
CA ASN A 295 -10.38 25.76 -1.57
C ASN A 295 -9.63 24.93 -0.52
N PRO A 296 -9.52 25.38 0.73
CA PRO A 296 -8.83 24.62 1.78
C PRO A 296 -9.52 23.30 2.14
N ASP A 297 -10.78 23.13 1.73
CA ASP A 297 -11.54 21.90 1.93
C ASP A 297 -11.40 20.93 0.72
N ALA A 298 -10.62 21.28 -0.29
CA ALA A 298 -10.34 20.42 -1.42
C ALA A 298 -9.62 19.14 -0.95
N THR A 299 -10.19 17.99 -1.28
CA THR A 299 -9.76 16.71 -0.74
C THR A 299 -8.79 15.96 -1.64
N ARG A 300 -8.96 16.14 -2.95
CA ARG A 300 -8.26 15.38 -3.99
C ARG A 300 -8.45 16.06 -5.34
N PHE A 301 -7.78 15.56 -6.34
CA PHE A 301 -8.04 15.89 -7.74
C PHE A 301 -9.36 15.25 -8.20
N SER A 302 -10.07 15.93 -9.09
CA SER A 302 -11.26 15.37 -9.74
C SER A 302 -10.89 14.24 -10.71
N SER A 303 -11.86 13.44 -11.13
CA SER A 303 -11.62 12.39 -12.12
C SER A 303 -11.16 12.94 -13.49
N CYS A 304 -11.55 14.17 -13.85
CA CYS A 304 -11.05 14.85 -15.05
C CYS A 304 -9.55 15.17 -14.89
N SER A 305 -9.18 15.76 -13.77
CA SER A 305 -7.79 16.11 -13.48
C SER A 305 -6.92 14.86 -13.32
N GLU A 306 -7.41 13.84 -12.62
CA GLU A 306 -6.74 12.54 -12.51
C GLU A 306 -6.42 11.93 -13.87
N THR A 307 -7.40 11.92 -14.78
CA THR A 307 -7.21 11.45 -16.16
C THR A 307 -6.13 12.27 -16.88
N ASN A 308 -6.11 13.58 -16.73
CA ASN A 308 -5.13 14.45 -17.37
C ASN A 308 -3.71 14.21 -16.81
N LEU A 309 -3.56 14.09 -15.49
CA LEU A 309 -2.27 13.79 -14.85
C LEU A 309 -1.71 12.45 -15.38
N ILE A 310 -2.50 11.40 -15.35
CA ILE A 310 -2.10 10.07 -15.82
C ILE A 310 -1.73 10.10 -17.31
N ASN A 311 -2.54 10.75 -18.14
CA ASN A 311 -2.24 10.89 -19.56
C ASN A 311 -0.93 11.64 -19.80
N THR A 312 -0.65 12.70 -19.04
CA THR A 312 0.58 13.48 -19.17
C THR A 312 1.80 12.62 -18.78
N ILE A 313 1.71 11.82 -17.73
CA ILE A 313 2.75 10.87 -17.34
C ILE A 313 2.98 9.85 -18.47
N ASN A 314 1.90 9.23 -18.98
CA ASN A 314 1.98 8.22 -20.05
C ASN A 314 2.51 8.76 -21.39
N GLN A 315 2.45 10.07 -21.61
CA GLN A 315 2.98 10.71 -22.81
C GLN A 315 4.47 11.05 -22.70
N GLN A 316 5.08 10.93 -21.54
CA GLN A 316 6.50 11.19 -21.38
C GLN A 316 7.32 10.10 -22.08
N PRO A 317 8.24 10.47 -22.99
CA PRO A 317 9.03 9.48 -23.75
C PRO A 317 10.12 8.80 -22.91
N ALA A 318 10.46 9.38 -21.75
CA ALA A 318 11.52 8.93 -20.87
C ALA A 318 11.21 9.38 -19.44
N LEU A 319 10.39 8.62 -18.74
CA LEU A 319 9.99 8.90 -17.36
C LEU A 319 11.19 8.99 -16.41
N GLU A 320 12.22 8.20 -16.65
CA GLU A 320 13.46 8.16 -15.88
C GLU A 320 14.26 9.48 -15.92
N GLN A 321 13.90 10.43 -16.76
CA GLN A 321 14.54 11.75 -16.78
C GLN A 321 13.97 12.72 -15.74
N CYS A 322 12.83 12.42 -15.16
CA CYS A 322 12.14 13.30 -14.23
C CYS A 322 11.49 12.59 -13.04
N PHE A 323 11.45 11.28 -13.07
CA PHE A 323 11.05 10.46 -11.94
C PHE A 323 12.16 9.48 -11.60
N ASN A 324 12.27 9.19 -10.32
CA ASN A 324 12.96 8.01 -9.84
C ASN A 324 11.92 6.92 -9.56
N PHE A 325 12.39 5.67 -9.48
CA PHE A 325 11.53 4.52 -9.24
C PHE A 325 11.79 3.99 -7.83
N PRO A 326 10.72 3.76 -7.05
CA PRO A 326 10.88 3.22 -5.72
C PRO A 326 11.28 1.76 -5.76
N ALA A 327 12.20 1.40 -4.89
CA ALA A 327 12.55 0.03 -4.56
C ALA A 327 12.67 -0.14 -3.05
N ASP A 328 12.66 -1.37 -2.59
CA ASP A 328 12.97 -1.75 -1.22
C ASP A 328 13.74 -3.06 -1.24
N THR A 329 14.93 -3.05 -0.65
CA THR A 329 15.72 -4.25 -0.41
C THR A 329 15.71 -4.54 1.07
N MET A 330 15.51 -5.79 1.47
CA MET A 330 15.45 -6.13 2.88
C MET A 330 16.16 -7.45 3.18
N LEU A 331 16.68 -7.54 4.39
CA LEU A 331 17.19 -8.78 4.97
C LEU A 331 16.33 -9.17 6.18
N THR A 332 15.83 -10.39 6.16
CA THR A 332 15.08 -10.95 7.29
C THR A 332 15.62 -12.29 7.71
N ALA A 333 15.68 -12.53 9.02
CA ALA A 333 16.01 -13.85 9.54
C ALA A 333 14.79 -14.77 9.40
N VAL A 334 15.02 -15.95 8.86
CA VAL A 334 13.96 -16.98 8.84
C VAL A 334 13.66 -17.41 10.27
N THR A 335 12.40 -17.52 10.63
CA THR A 335 11.94 -17.84 11.99
C THR A 335 12.45 -19.19 12.51
N THR A 336 12.93 -20.04 11.61
CA THR A 336 13.53 -21.35 11.93
C THR A 336 14.99 -21.26 12.35
N ASN A 337 15.63 -20.10 12.21
CA ASN A 337 17.00 -19.94 12.68
C ASN A 337 17.07 -20.22 14.18
N PRO A 338 18.02 -21.06 14.63
CA PRO A 338 18.16 -21.34 16.04
C PRO A 338 18.67 -20.11 16.80
N GLU A 339 18.04 -19.73 17.88
CA GLU A 339 18.60 -18.75 18.82
C GLU A 339 19.82 -19.32 19.56
N ARG A 340 19.84 -20.66 19.74
CA ARG A 340 20.89 -21.39 20.41
C ARG A 340 21.44 -22.50 19.51
N ILE A 341 22.74 -22.50 19.28
CA ILE A 341 23.45 -23.40 18.38
C ILE A 341 24.41 -24.32 19.14
N PRO A 342 24.71 -25.53 18.63
CA PRO A 342 25.68 -26.41 19.26
C PRO A 342 27.08 -25.82 19.17
N GLY A 343 27.86 -25.92 20.27
CA GLY A 343 29.26 -25.47 20.30
C GLY A 343 30.19 -26.47 19.62
N GLN A 344 31.31 -25.95 19.09
CA GLN A 344 32.35 -26.70 18.38
C GLN A 344 31.77 -27.62 17.29
N SER A 345 30.77 -27.12 16.59
CA SER A 345 30.00 -27.90 15.62
C SER A 345 29.60 -27.01 14.44
N GLN A 346 29.20 -27.66 13.37
CA GLN A 346 28.57 -26.98 12.23
C GLN A 346 27.13 -26.61 12.59
N PHE A 347 26.69 -25.44 12.12
CA PHE A 347 25.31 -25.01 12.16
C PHE A 347 24.90 -24.36 10.84
N GLN A 348 23.60 -24.25 10.61
CA GLN A 348 23.03 -23.55 9.46
C GLN A 348 22.14 -22.43 9.94
N ALA A 349 22.15 -21.32 9.20
CA ALA A 349 21.23 -20.20 9.33
C ALA A 349 20.74 -19.77 7.95
N PHE A 350 19.47 -19.35 7.89
CA PHE A 350 18.80 -18.98 6.66
C PHE A 350 18.25 -17.57 6.79
N PHE A 351 18.31 -16.83 5.70
CA PHE A 351 17.85 -15.46 5.63
C PHE A 351 17.16 -15.24 4.30
N ASP A 352 16.11 -14.44 4.32
CA ASP A 352 15.43 -14.04 3.11
C ASP A 352 15.95 -12.66 2.70
N ILE A 353 16.29 -12.54 1.43
CA ILE A 353 16.65 -11.30 0.76
C ILE A 353 15.42 -10.90 -0.05
N GLY A 354 14.64 -9.94 0.46
CA GLY A 354 13.50 -9.39 -0.23
C GLY A 354 13.92 -8.28 -1.18
N TYR A 355 13.21 -8.19 -2.29
CA TYR A 355 13.31 -7.07 -3.22
C TYR A 355 11.92 -6.74 -3.76
N GLN A 356 11.59 -5.45 -3.75
CA GLN A 356 10.42 -4.90 -4.41
C GLN A 356 10.87 -3.71 -5.25
N SER A 357 10.31 -3.53 -6.43
CA SER A 357 10.54 -2.37 -7.27
C SER A 357 9.32 -2.10 -8.13
N ALA A 358 9.05 -0.83 -8.39
CA ALA A 358 8.05 -0.40 -9.36
C ALA A 358 8.58 -0.43 -10.81
N SER A 359 9.85 -0.71 -11.01
CA SER A 359 10.50 -0.72 -12.34
C SER A 359 11.15 -2.08 -12.62
N GLU A 360 11.09 -2.54 -13.88
CA GLU A 360 11.79 -3.74 -14.36
C GLU A 360 13.27 -3.45 -14.75
N ASN A 361 13.92 -2.49 -14.11
CA ASN A 361 15.28 -2.09 -14.47
C ASN A 361 16.33 -3.17 -14.14
N ALA A 362 17.45 -3.11 -14.84
CA ALA A 362 18.56 -4.06 -14.72
C ALA A 362 19.45 -3.81 -13.47
N ASP A 363 18.81 -3.68 -12.31
CA ASP A 363 19.52 -3.53 -11.04
C ASP A 363 20.25 -4.80 -10.64
N ARG A 364 21.14 -4.69 -9.65
CA ARG A 364 21.83 -5.80 -9.03
C ARG A 364 21.75 -5.67 -7.52
N LEU A 365 21.79 -6.80 -6.84
CA LEU A 365 21.94 -6.85 -5.39
C LEU A 365 23.33 -7.37 -5.04
N GLU A 366 23.89 -6.82 -4.00
CA GLU A 366 25.07 -7.33 -3.33
C GLU A 366 24.75 -7.62 -1.87
N VAL A 367 25.07 -8.82 -1.41
CA VAL A 367 24.88 -9.20 0.00
C VAL A 367 26.25 -9.51 0.61
N THR A 368 26.54 -8.85 1.69
CA THR A 368 27.79 -9.04 2.45
C THR A 368 27.48 -9.40 3.89
N GLY A 369 28.40 -10.09 4.54
CA GLY A 369 28.27 -10.34 5.98
C GLY A 369 29.56 -10.76 6.63
N GLU A 370 29.58 -10.63 7.97
CA GLU A 370 30.73 -10.99 8.81
C GLU A 370 30.24 -11.73 10.06
N LEU A 371 30.82 -12.90 10.28
CA LEU A 371 30.63 -13.72 11.48
C LEU A 371 31.71 -13.36 12.51
N THR A 372 31.29 -12.92 13.70
CA THR A 372 32.19 -12.61 14.80
C THR A 372 32.29 -13.80 15.76
N GLY A 373 33.44 -13.96 16.39
CA GLY A 373 33.70 -15.02 17.38
C GLY A 373 35.08 -15.63 17.21
N THR A 374 35.62 -16.22 18.29
CA THR A 374 36.90 -16.92 18.29
C THR A 374 36.74 -18.34 17.77
N ASP A 375 37.66 -18.78 16.91
CA ASP A 375 37.64 -20.10 16.28
C ASP A 375 36.38 -20.39 15.43
N THR A 376 35.64 -19.33 15.05
CA THR A 376 34.53 -19.44 14.14
C THR A 376 34.98 -19.32 12.69
N ARG A 377 34.27 -19.95 11.79
CA ARG A 377 34.51 -19.82 10.35
C ARG A 377 33.24 -20.08 9.56
N LEU A 378 33.13 -19.40 8.45
CA LEU A 378 32.16 -19.73 7.40
C LEU A 378 32.68 -20.96 6.62
N GLU A 379 31.81 -21.92 6.34
CA GLU A 379 32.16 -23.11 5.57
C GLU A 379 31.52 -23.07 4.19
N MET A 380 30.30 -22.59 4.10
CA MET A 380 29.58 -22.39 2.84
C MET A 380 28.57 -21.26 3.01
N VAL A 381 28.51 -20.41 2.01
CA VAL A 381 27.44 -19.40 1.87
C VAL A 381 26.89 -19.49 0.46
N THR A 382 25.59 -19.58 0.33
CA THR A 382 24.93 -19.65 -0.98
C THR A 382 23.72 -18.73 -1.02
N VAL A 383 23.44 -18.16 -2.18
CA VAL A 383 22.16 -17.55 -2.52
C VAL A 383 21.49 -18.42 -3.58
N ASP A 384 20.30 -18.95 -3.29
CA ASP A 384 19.56 -19.88 -4.15
C ASP A 384 20.43 -21.06 -4.64
N SER A 385 21.25 -21.59 -3.75
CA SER A 385 22.22 -22.66 -4.01
C SER A 385 23.44 -22.25 -4.88
N VAL A 386 23.58 -20.97 -5.25
CA VAL A 386 24.79 -20.45 -5.94
C VAL A 386 25.81 -20.01 -4.90
N PRO A 387 27.05 -20.52 -4.96
CA PRO A 387 28.08 -20.20 -3.96
C PRO A 387 28.52 -18.72 -4.02
N CYS A 388 28.68 -18.12 -2.85
CA CYS A 388 29.28 -16.79 -2.68
C CYS A 388 30.78 -16.88 -2.41
N GLU A 389 31.49 -15.76 -2.54
CA GLU A 389 32.88 -15.65 -2.13
C GLU A 389 32.99 -15.61 -0.61
N ILE A 390 33.86 -16.44 -0.03
CA ILE A 390 34.08 -16.53 1.41
C ILE A 390 35.52 -16.20 1.73
N SER A 391 35.75 -15.39 2.76
CA SER A 391 37.05 -15.09 3.33
C SER A 391 37.01 -15.33 4.85
N SER A 392 37.31 -16.57 5.26
CA SER A 392 37.30 -17.00 6.66
C SER A 392 35.99 -16.72 7.41
N ARG A 393 35.74 -15.48 7.82
CA ARG A 393 34.55 -15.06 8.59
C ARG A 393 33.65 -14.07 7.86
N SER A 394 34.07 -13.61 6.69
CA SER A 394 33.27 -12.69 5.87
C SER A 394 32.89 -13.33 4.54
N TYR A 395 31.81 -12.86 3.95
CA TYR A 395 31.37 -13.29 2.64
C TYR A 395 30.82 -12.12 1.82
N SER A 396 30.84 -12.29 0.50
CA SER A 396 30.20 -11.39 -0.46
C SER A 396 29.53 -12.21 -1.57
N CYS A 397 28.28 -11.89 -1.84
CA CYS A 397 27.48 -12.41 -2.93
C CYS A 397 27.14 -11.23 -3.84
N SER A 398 27.80 -11.12 -4.99
CA SER A 398 27.62 -10.01 -5.93
C SER A 398 26.81 -10.43 -7.16
N ASP A 399 26.40 -9.42 -7.93
CA ASP A 399 25.69 -9.57 -9.21
C ASP A 399 24.38 -10.38 -9.15
N LEU A 400 23.72 -10.41 -7.97
CA LEU A 400 22.43 -11.07 -7.85
C LEU A 400 21.40 -10.29 -8.67
N ILE A 401 20.64 -11.00 -9.49
CA ILE A 401 19.55 -10.41 -10.27
C ILE A 401 18.34 -10.31 -9.34
N PRO A 402 17.79 -9.13 -9.09
CA PRO A 402 16.61 -8.98 -8.24
C PRO A 402 15.45 -9.83 -8.74
N ASP A 403 14.75 -10.50 -7.82
CA ASP A 403 13.55 -11.29 -8.08
C ASP A 403 12.45 -10.89 -7.09
N ALA A 404 11.24 -10.67 -7.59
CA ALA A 404 10.08 -10.33 -6.77
C ALA A 404 9.69 -11.47 -5.78
N GLN A 405 10.11 -12.69 -6.03
CA GLN A 405 9.97 -13.81 -5.10
C GLN A 405 11.00 -13.76 -3.96
N GLY A 406 12.00 -12.89 -4.08
CA GLY A 406 13.14 -12.81 -3.19
C GLY A 406 14.16 -13.93 -3.42
N HIS A 407 15.23 -13.90 -2.64
CA HIS A 407 16.30 -14.89 -2.66
C HIS A 407 16.49 -15.50 -1.28
N GLN A 408 16.90 -16.75 -1.23
CA GLN A 408 17.29 -17.39 0.02
C GLN A 408 18.81 -17.40 0.19
N LEU A 409 19.28 -16.75 1.23
CA LEU A 409 20.67 -16.83 1.69
C LEU A 409 20.79 -17.94 2.72
N ALA A 410 21.61 -18.93 2.44
CA ALA A 410 21.93 -20.03 3.34
C ALA A 410 23.38 -19.95 3.78
N ILE A 411 23.62 -19.98 5.08
CA ILE A 411 24.94 -19.92 5.69
C ILE A 411 25.18 -21.21 6.48
N GLN A 412 26.25 -21.88 6.15
CA GLN A 412 26.81 -22.96 6.96
C GLN A 412 28.11 -22.50 7.58
N ALA A 413 28.20 -22.59 8.88
CA ALA A 413 29.34 -22.12 9.65
C ALA A 413 29.70 -23.06 10.79
N TYR A 414 30.92 -22.91 11.30
CA TYR A 414 31.40 -23.59 12.50
C TYR A 414 31.36 -22.64 13.69
N SER A 415 30.79 -23.09 14.80
CA SER A 415 30.42 -22.25 15.95
C SER A 415 31.57 -21.88 16.90
N GLY A 416 32.71 -22.59 16.84
CA GLY A 416 33.81 -22.33 17.78
C GLY A 416 33.48 -22.63 19.25
N THR A 417 34.18 -21.94 20.15
CA THR A 417 34.12 -22.18 21.60
C THR A 417 33.50 -21.01 22.39
N GLU A 418 33.20 -19.89 21.76
CA GLU A 418 32.62 -18.73 22.43
C GLU A 418 31.15 -18.98 22.81
N ALA A 419 30.69 -18.34 23.89
CA ALA A 419 29.31 -18.46 24.37
C ALA A 419 28.28 -17.75 23.49
N ASN A 420 28.70 -16.79 22.67
CA ASN A 420 27.84 -16.03 21.75
C ASN A 420 28.56 -15.74 20.44
N LEU A 421 27.82 -15.85 19.34
CA LEU A 421 28.24 -15.44 18.02
C LEU A 421 27.32 -14.35 17.51
N THR A 422 27.86 -13.42 16.73
CA THR A 422 27.08 -12.40 16.01
C THR A 422 27.40 -12.47 14.53
N LEU A 423 26.36 -12.48 13.72
CA LEU A 423 26.42 -12.37 12.27
C LEU A 423 25.82 -11.03 11.86
N ASN A 424 26.66 -10.15 11.33
CA ASN A 424 26.27 -8.86 10.78
C ASN A 424 26.16 -8.98 9.27
N GLN A 425 25.04 -8.59 8.73
CA GLN A 425 24.73 -8.74 7.30
C GLN A 425 24.18 -7.45 6.71
N ARG A 426 24.42 -7.25 5.44
CA ARG A 426 23.91 -6.12 4.67
C ARG A 426 23.58 -6.55 3.25
N VAL A 427 22.41 -6.13 2.76
CA VAL A 427 22.06 -6.09 1.35
C VAL A 427 22.24 -4.66 0.82
N SER A 428 22.71 -4.52 -0.41
CA SER A 428 22.87 -3.24 -1.08
C SER A 428 22.26 -3.32 -2.47
N LEU A 429 21.44 -2.34 -2.81
CA LEU A 429 20.93 -2.15 -4.16
C LEU A 429 21.97 -1.43 -4.99
N ILE A 430 22.33 -1.99 -6.14
CA ILE A 430 23.20 -1.39 -7.14
C ILE A 430 22.33 -1.00 -8.32
N SER A 431 21.91 0.24 -8.35
CA SER A 431 21.15 0.79 -9.46
C SER A 431 22.08 1.08 -10.63
N LEU A 432 21.93 0.34 -11.73
CA LEU A 432 22.75 0.52 -12.93
C LEU A 432 22.33 1.74 -13.73
N SER A 433 21.05 2.14 -13.64
CA SER A 433 20.53 3.37 -14.23
C SER A 433 20.78 4.62 -13.37
N GLY A 434 20.97 4.44 -12.05
CA GLY A 434 21.07 5.53 -11.07
C GLY A 434 19.73 6.16 -10.70
N GLU A 435 18.60 5.57 -11.13
CA GLU A 435 17.24 6.13 -11.01
C GLU A 435 16.33 5.32 -10.09
N VAL A 436 16.83 4.22 -9.54
CA VAL A 436 16.10 3.39 -8.58
C VAL A 436 16.60 3.70 -7.17
N LEU A 437 15.68 4.01 -6.28
CA LEU A 437 15.98 4.40 -4.90
C LEU A 437 15.36 3.42 -3.91
N ASP A 438 16.17 2.95 -2.98
CA ASP A 438 15.71 2.17 -1.84
C ASP A 438 15.06 3.09 -0.81
N LEU A 439 13.78 2.86 -0.53
CA LEU A 439 12.98 3.72 0.35
C LEU A 439 13.16 3.40 1.84
N GLN A 440 13.69 2.21 2.16
CA GLN A 440 13.89 1.77 3.54
C GLN A 440 15.30 1.24 3.83
N PRO A 441 16.36 2.03 3.64
CA PRO A 441 17.73 1.55 3.83
C PRO A 441 18.03 1.05 5.26
N ALA A 442 17.13 1.27 6.22
CA ALA A 442 17.27 0.78 7.58
C ALA A 442 17.06 -0.73 7.70
N ASN A 443 16.23 -1.34 6.82
CA ASN A 443 15.97 -2.79 6.80
C ASN A 443 17.00 -3.59 5.97
N ASN A 444 17.97 -2.90 5.36
CA ASN A 444 19.04 -3.50 4.57
C ASN A 444 20.11 -4.16 5.43
N THR A 445 20.09 -3.96 6.73
CA THR A 445 21.08 -4.51 7.65
C THR A 445 20.41 -5.38 8.68
N LEU A 446 21.05 -6.52 8.97
CA LEU A 446 20.56 -7.47 9.96
C LEU A 446 21.69 -7.93 10.87
N GLU A 447 21.50 -7.79 12.17
CA GLU A 447 22.35 -8.39 13.19
C GLU A 447 21.66 -9.61 13.78
N SER A 448 22.26 -10.79 13.60
CA SER A 448 21.76 -12.04 14.18
C SER A 448 22.70 -12.53 15.27
N ARG A 449 22.14 -12.84 16.43
CA ARG A 449 22.90 -13.33 17.59
C ARG A 449 22.54 -14.78 17.87
N PHE A 450 23.56 -15.61 18.12
CA PHE A 450 23.42 -17.01 18.45
C PHE A 450 24.09 -17.31 19.77
N GLU A 451 23.36 -17.90 20.71
CA GLU A 451 23.94 -18.47 21.93
C GLU A 451 24.56 -19.82 21.61
N VAL A 452 25.81 -20.05 22.02
CA VAL A 452 26.52 -21.30 21.77
C VAL A 452 26.40 -22.22 22.97
N ALA A 453 25.78 -23.36 22.80
CA ALA A 453 25.58 -24.35 23.84
C ALA A 453 26.69 -25.41 23.84
N PRO A 454 27.02 -25.97 24.98
CA PRO A 454 28.07 -27.01 25.08
C PRO A 454 27.68 -28.38 24.52
N THR A 455 26.39 -28.60 24.20
CA THR A 455 25.85 -29.95 23.85
C THR A 455 25.35 -30.00 22.41
N ALA A 456 25.74 -31.02 21.66
CA ALA A 456 25.20 -31.30 20.33
C ALA A 456 23.87 -32.07 20.44
N VAL A 457 22.90 -31.77 19.56
CA VAL A 457 21.62 -32.47 19.45
C VAL A 457 21.56 -33.21 18.11
N ALA A 458 21.29 -34.53 18.14
CA ALA A 458 21.19 -35.35 16.94
C ALA A 458 19.94 -35.01 16.11
N ALA A 459 20.08 -34.99 14.79
CA ALA A 459 18.96 -34.74 13.88
C ALA A 459 17.94 -35.88 13.87
N PRO A 460 16.63 -35.62 13.68
CA PRO A 460 15.64 -36.66 13.39
C PRO A 460 15.84 -37.18 11.94
N GLY A 461 15.31 -38.37 11.63
CA GLY A 461 15.46 -38.98 10.30
C GLY A 461 14.14 -39.42 9.67
N ASP A 462 14.23 -39.95 8.44
CA ASP A 462 13.15 -40.66 7.74
C ASP A 462 11.80 -39.90 7.70
N LEU A 463 11.84 -38.59 7.51
CA LEU A 463 10.63 -37.80 7.36
C LEU A 463 9.89 -38.20 6.09
N VAL A 464 8.59 -38.49 6.24
CA VAL A 464 7.63 -38.72 5.16
C VAL A 464 6.46 -37.78 5.33
N ALA A 465 6.07 -37.13 4.24
CA ALA A 465 4.89 -36.28 4.16
C ALA A 465 3.84 -36.94 3.26
N THR A 466 2.59 -36.98 3.71
CA THR A 466 1.48 -37.60 2.96
C THR A 466 0.35 -36.57 2.87
N PRO A 467 -0.15 -36.24 1.64
CA PRO A 467 -1.28 -35.34 1.49
C PRO A 467 -2.58 -35.99 1.96
N GLU A 468 -3.39 -35.24 2.68
CA GLU A 468 -4.74 -35.58 3.11
C GLU A 468 -5.75 -34.55 2.57
N ALA A 469 -7.03 -34.76 2.73
CA ALA A 469 -8.08 -33.91 2.12
C ALA A 469 -7.94 -32.41 2.46
N ARG A 470 -7.50 -32.03 3.64
CA ARG A 470 -7.31 -30.62 4.08
C ARG A 470 -6.05 -30.41 4.91
N SER A 471 -5.09 -31.30 4.83
CA SER A 471 -3.89 -31.29 5.66
C SER A 471 -2.75 -32.08 5.01
N ALA A 472 -1.55 -31.87 5.52
CA ALA A 472 -0.41 -32.74 5.33
C ALA A 472 -0.18 -33.56 6.59
N PHE A 473 -0.04 -34.86 6.47
CA PHE A 473 0.34 -35.74 7.56
C PHE A 473 1.82 -36.09 7.46
N LEU A 474 2.57 -35.77 8.52
CA LEU A 474 4.01 -35.93 8.63
C LEU A 474 4.35 -37.03 9.62
N ARG A 475 5.32 -37.87 9.30
CA ARG A 475 5.92 -38.87 10.16
C ARG A 475 7.42 -38.90 10.03
N TRP A 476 8.14 -39.08 11.13
CA TRP A 476 9.60 -39.13 11.14
C TRP A 476 10.15 -40.13 12.16
N GLN A 477 11.43 -40.46 12.01
CA GLN A 477 12.19 -41.24 13.00
C GLN A 477 12.69 -40.29 14.08
N PRO A 478 12.40 -40.54 15.36
CA PRO A 478 12.91 -39.70 16.45
C PRO A 478 14.43 -39.59 16.47
N SER A 479 14.93 -38.47 16.97
CA SER A 479 16.35 -38.23 17.22
C SER A 479 16.93 -39.26 18.20
N GLU A 480 18.22 -39.61 18.02
CA GLU A 480 18.97 -40.42 19.01
C GLU A 480 19.15 -39.71 20.34
N THR A 481 18.99 -38.36 20.37
CA THR A 481 18.90 -37.57 21.60
C THR A 481 17.47 -37.70 22.13
N THR A 482 17.23 -38.71 22.96
CA THR A 482 15.89 -39.18 23.38
C THR A 482 15.09 -38.15 24.18
N GLU A 483 15.74 -37.18 24.80
CA GLU A 483 15.12 -36.12 25.60
C GLU A 483 14.75 -34.89 24.78
N ALA A 484 15.17 -34.86 23.51
CA ALA A 484 14.88 -33.73 22.59
C ALA A 484 13.40 -33.68 22.19
N GLY A 485 12.81 -32.50 22.21
CA GLY A 485 11.55 -32.20 21.55
C GLY A 485 11.75 -31.96 20.04
N TYR A 486 10.69 -31.57 19.34
CA TYR A 486 10.75 -31.38 17.87
C TYR A 486 10.06 -30.10 17.43
N VAL A 487 10.59 -29.48 16.41
CA VAL A 487 9.92 -28.39 15.66
C VAL A 487 9.78 -28.83 14.22
N VAL A 488 8.56 -28.74 13.72
CA VAL A 488 8.24 -28.96 12.32
C VAL A 488 8.38 -27.64 11.58
N GLN A 489 9.08 -27.67 10.46
CA GLN A 489 9.29 -26.53 9.58
C GLN A 489 8.65 -26.80 8.23
N ARG A 490 8.12 -25.74 7.62
CA ARG A 490 7.49 -25.79 6.30
C ARG A 490 8.05 -24.70 5.40
N MET A 491 8.15 -25.01 4.13
CA MET A 491 8.33 -24.09 3.03
C MET A 491 7.07 -24.20 2.15
N ALA A 492 6.28 -23.15 2.05
CA ALA A 492 5.06 -23.11 1.25
C ALA A 492 5.35 -22.77 -0.22
N PRO A 493 4.41 -22.99 -1.14
CA PRO A 493 4.59 -22.60 -2.54
C PRO A 493 4.93 -21.12 -2.68
N GLY A 494 6.02 -20.83 -3.40
CA GLY A 494 6.55 -19.48 -3.60
C GLY A 494 7.48 -18.99 -2.48
N GLU A 495 7.62 -19.73 -1.39
CA GLU A 495 8.63 -19.45 -0.37
C GLU A 495 9.98 -20.07 -0.77
N THR A 496 11.06 -19.37 -0.43
CA THR A 496 12.43 -19.84 -0.68
C THR A 496 13.08 -20.38 0.59
N ALA A 497 12.41 -20.26 1.75
CA ALA A 497 12.94 -20.68 3.04
C ALA A 497 11.91 -21.48 3.87
N PHE A 498 12.45 -22.29 4.78
CA PHE A 498 11.64 -23.00 5.75
C PHE A 498 11.32 -22.09 6.96
N SER A 499 10.07 -22.07 7.38
CA SER A 499 9.58 -21.39 8.59
C SER A 499 9.05 -22.39 9.62
N ASP A 500 9.15 -22.06 10.91
CA ASP A 500 8.58 -22.90 11.98
C ASP A 500 7.06 -22.94 11.88
N LEU A 501 6.54 -24.15 11.72
CA LEU A 501 5.10 -24.41 11.63
C LEU A 501 4.49 -24.77 13.00
N SER A 502 5.28 -25.30 13.91
CA SER A 502 4.81 -25.75 15.21
C SER A 502 5.58 -25.10 16.36
N VAL A 503 4.94 -24.98 17.52
CA VAL A 503 5.66 -24.85 18.77
C VAL A 503 6.48 -26.12 19.03
N THR A 504 7.43 -26.07 19.94
CA THR A 504 8.22 -27.26 20.29
C THR A 504 7.31 -28.38 20.79
N LEU A 505 7.30 -29.47 20.05
CA LEU A 505 6.60 -30.71 20.37
C LEU A 505 7.40 -31.50 21.41
N SER A 506 6.71 -32.30 22.20
CA SER A 506 7.35 -33.08 23.28
C SER A 506 8.34 -34.13 22.76
N ALA A 507 9.29 -34.51 23.60
CA ALA A 507 10.17 -35.65 23.35
C ALA A 507 9.35 -36.91 23.00
N GLY A 508 9.89 -37.72 22.09
CA GLY A 508 9.21 -38.91 21.57
C GLY A 508 8.09 -38.68 20.55
N THR A 509 7.73 -37.44 20.26
CA THR A 509 6.81 -37.11 19.18
C THR A 509 7.44 -37.52 17.83
N ASN A 510 6.68 -38.22 17.00
CA ASN A 510 7.14 -38.72 15.70
C ASN A 510 6.13 -38.48 14.56
N GLN A 511 5.14 -37.63 14.80
CA GLN A 511 4.11 -37.29 13.80
C GLN A 511 3.55 -35.89 14.04
N TYR A 512 3.08 -35.25 12.98
CA TYR A 512 2.42 -33.95 12.99
C TYR A 512 1.42 -33.85 11.85
N ARG A 513 0.37 -33.06 12.04
CA ARG A 513 -0.61 -32.78 11.01
C ARG A 513 -0.68 -31.28 10.76
N ASP A 514 -0.28 -30.86 9.56
CA ASP A 514 -0.44 -29.48 9.09
C ASP A 514 -1.81 -29.30 8.43
N ALA A 515 -2.71 -28.61 9.10
CA ALA A 515 -4.04 -28.23 8.58
C ALA A 515 -4.10 -26.79 8.07
N SER A 516 -2.95 -26.12 7.92
CA SER A 516 -2.87 -24.71 7.56
C SER A 516 -2.47 -24.47 6.08
N LEU A 517 -2.73 -25.44 5.19
CA LEU A 517 -2.44 -25.31 3.77
C LEU A 517 -3.39 -24.31 3.10
N ILE A 518 -2.85 -23.32 2.38
CA ILE A 518 -3.62 -22.21 1.79
C ILE A 518 -3.44 -22.15 0.26
N ALA A 519 -2.21 -22.21 -0.24
CA ALA A 519 -1.90 -22.04 -1.66
C ALA A 519 -1.83 -23.38 -2.40
N THR A 520 -2.15 -23.39 -3.69
CA THR A 520 -1.86 -24.53 -4.56
C THR A 520 -0.37 -24.56 -4.89
N GLY A 521 0.25 -25.73 -4.85
CA GLY A 521 1.65 -25.90 -5.19
C GLY A 521 2.35 -26.98 -4.36
N GLU A 522 3.65 -26.95 -4.38
CA GLU A 522 4.49 -27.87 -3.63
C GLU A 522 4.81 -27.30 -2.25
N TYR A 523 4.50 -28.07 -1.22
CA TYR A 523 4.89 -27.80 0.16
C TYR A 523 6.02 -28.75 0.55
N ALA A 524 7.12 -28.19 1.03
CA ALA A 524 8.22 -28.98 1.58
C ALA A 524 8.22 -28.89 3.11
N TYR A 525 8.57 -29.97 3.75
CA TYR A 525 8.64 -30.11 5.22
C TYR A 525 9.99 -30.64 5.64
N ARG A 526 10.45 -30.22 6.82
CA ARG A 526 11.58 -30.80 7.53
C ARG A 526 11.34 -30.74 9.04
N VAL A 527 12.08 -31.50 9.82
CA VAL A 527 11.97 -31.55 11.26
C VAL A 527 13.33 -31.35 11.90
N VAL A 528 13.40 -30.57 12.95
CA VAL A 528 14.59 -30.38 13.79
C VAL A 528 14.30 -30.88 15.20
N ALA A 529 15.29 -31.50 15.84
CA ALA A 529 15.22 -31.84 17.26
C ALA A 529 15.66 -30.61 18.09
N VAL A 530 15.05 -30.44 19.29
CA VAL A 530 15.33 -29.30 20.15
C VAL A 530 15.51 -29.78 21.59
N LEU A 531 16.66 -29.49 22.19
CA LEU A 531 16.94 -29.78 23.61
C LEU A 531 17.47 -28.50 24.28
N GLU A 532 16.81 -28.04 25.33
CA GLU A 532 17.18 -26.84 26.10
C GLU A 532 17.41 -25.59 25.21
N GLY A 533 16.62 -25.45 24.13
CA GLY A 533 16.74 -24.34 23.16
C GLY A 533 17.80 -24.55 22.07
N VAL A 534 18.60 -25.61 22.15
CA VAL A 534 19.56 -25.99 21.10
C VAL A 534 18.83 -26.76 20.02
N ARG A 535 18.98 -26.35 18.76
CA ARG A 535 18.41 -27.04 17.59
C ARG A 535 19.45 -27.93 16.92
N SER A 536 19.04 -29.12 16.51
CA SER A 536 19.83 -29.96 15.62
C SER A 536 19.89 -29.37 14.22
N LEU A 537 20.77 -29.88 13.37
CA LEU A 537 20.56 -29.79 11.93
C LEU A 537 19.21 -30.42 11.55
N PRO A 538 18.55 -29.94 10.50
CA PRO A 538 17.33 -30.60 10.03
C PRO A 538 17.67 -32.01 9.50
N GLY A 539 16.70 -32.92 9.66
CA GLY A 539 16.73 -34.22 8.97
C GLY A 539 16.52 -34.07 7.46
N ASN A 540 16.10 -35.15 6.81
CA ASN A 540 15.71 -35.08 5.42
C ASN A 540 14.46 -34.18 5.23
N SER A 541 14.30 -33.58 4.06
CA SER A 541 13.06 -32.92 3.65
C SER A 541 12.13 -33.91 2.92
N ALA A 542 10.82 -33.64 3.03
CA ALA A 542 9.78 -34.38 2.31
C ALA A 542 8.75 -33.38 1.73
N SER A 543 8.30 -33.59 0.51
CA SER A 543 7.37 -32.69 -0.18
C SER A 543 6.04 -33.35 -0.47
N ILE A 544 4.99 -32.54 -0.55
CA ILE A 544 3.69 -32.90 -1.10
C ILE A 544 3.26 -31.88 -2.15
N SER A 545 2.57 -32.35 -3.19
CA SER A 545 1.85 -31.46 -4.09
C SER A 545 0.42 -31.25 -3.57
N TRP A 546 0.03 -30.01 -3.42
CA TRP A 546 -1.27 -29.61 -2.89
C TRP A 546 -2.07 -28.82 -3.92
N ASN A 547 -3.34 -29.16 -4.11
CA ASN A 547 -4.26 -28.39 -4.94
C ASN A 547 -5.38 -27.81 -4.08
N ASN A 548 -5.42 -26.51 -3.98
CA ASN A 548 -6.33 -25.77 -3.10
C ASN A 548 -7.42 -25.01 -3.87
N ALA A 549 -7.72 -25.41 -5.10
CA ALA A 549 -8.78 -24.76 -5.87
C ALA A 549 -10.13 -24.91 -5.16
N PRO A 550 -10.85 -23.81 -4.91
CA PRO A 550 -12.17 -23.89 -4.30
C PRO A 550 -13.15 -24.60 -5.23
N VAL A 551 -14.14 -25.27 -4.66
CA VAL A 551 -15.21 -25.91 -5.41
C VAL A 551 -16.38 -24.92 -5.54
N ALA A 552 -16.95 -24.82 -6.75
CA ALA A 552 -18.09 -23.96 -7.00
C ALA A 552 -19.28 -24.34 -6.08
N PRO A 553 -19.93 -23.38 -5.40
CA PRO A 553 -21.12 -23.66 -4.60
C PRO A 553 -22.26 -24.17 -5.46
N GLU A 554 -23.04 -25.10 -4.91
CA GLU A 554 -24.17 -25.72 -5.60
C GLU A 554 -25.49 -25.39 -4.89
N GLY A 555 -26.61 -25.61 -5.59
CA GLY A 555 -27.95 -25.47 -5.01
C GLY A 555 -28.30 -24.05 -4.59
N LEU A 556 -27.68 -23.02 -5.16
CA LEU A 556 -28.05 -21.64 -4.89
C LEU A 556 -29.50 -21.39 -5.30
N THR A 557 -30.27 -20.82 -4.39
CA THR A 557 -31.66 -20.38 -4.61
C THR A 557 -31.79 -18.92 -4.21
N ALA A 558 -32.65 -18.18 -4.89
CA ALA A 558 -32.98 -16.80 -4.56
C ALA A 558 -34.52 -16.63 -4.53
N VAL A 559 -35.06 -16.34 -3.37
CA VAL A 559 -36.50 -16.12 -3.17
C VAL A 559 -36.73 -14.64 -2.91
N ALA A 560 -37.45 -14.00 -3.84
CA ALA A 560 -37.79 -12.59 -3.72
C ALA A 560 -39.04 -12.44 -2.83
N GLU A 561 -38.92 -11.57 -1.84
CA GLU A 561 -40.01 -11.10 -0.99
C GLU A 561 -40.15 -9.58 -1.12
N ALA A 562 -41.18 -8.98 -0.54
CA ALA A 562 -41.31 -7.52 -0.54
C ALA A 562 -40.13 -6.86 0.17
N GLY A 563 -39.29 -6.18 -0.61
CA GLY A 563 -38.13 -5.40 -0.11
C GLY A 563 -36.88 -6.22 0.20
N ARG A 564 -36.86 -7.55 0.00
CA ARG A 564 -35.64 -8.36 0.24
C ARG A 564 -35.58 -9.61 -0.63
N VAL A 565 -34.39 -10.20 -0.73
CA VAL A 565 -34.18 -11.50 -1.36
C VAL A 565 -33.48 -12.43 -0.36
N LEU A 566 -34.08 -13.62 -0.19
CA LEU A 566 -33.51 -14.68 0.63
C LEU A 566 -32.67 -15.59 -0.27
N LEU A 567 -31.39 -15.71 0.04
CA LEU A 567 -30.47 -16.63 -0.62
C LEU A 567 -30.23 -17.83 0.29
N ALA A 568 -30.24 -19.02 -0.30
CA ALA A 568 -29.81 -20.24 0.37
C ALA A 568 -29.05 -21.14 -0.59
N TRP A 569 -28.08 -21.90 -0.07
CA TRP A 569 -27.21 -22.78 -0.85
C TRP A 569 -26.76 -23.97 -0.03
N THR A 570 -26.16 -24.93 -0.70
CA THR A 570 -25.56 -26.09 -0.05
C THR A 570 -24.05 -25.93 -0.01
N GLU A 571 -23.46 -26.17 1.15
CA GLU A 571 -22.02 -26.13 1.32
C GLU A 571 -21.35 -27.35 0.70
N ASN A 572 -20.29 -27.12 -0.08
CA ASN A 572 -19.48 -28.18 -0.66
C ASN A 572 -18.26 -28.49 0.23
N ALA A 573 -17.87 -29.75 0.29
CA ALA A 573 -16.70 -30.22 1.02
C ALA A 573 -15.39 -29.87 0.28
N GLY A 574 -15.18 -28.59 -0.03
CA GLY A 574 -13.97 -28.09 -0.70
C GLY A 574 -13.02 -27.36 0.26
N PRO A 575 -11.88 -26.92 -0.24
CA PRO A 575 -10.88 -26.19 0.54
C PRO A 575 -11.23 -24.70 0.76
N GLN A 576 -12.37 -24.23 0.28
CA GLN A 576 -12.76 -22.81 0.38
C GLN A 576 -12.78 -22.32 1.81
N THR A 577 -12.35 -21.07 2.02
CA THR A 577 -12.35 -20.38 3.32
C THR A 577 -13.63 -19.58 3.53
N GLY A 578 -14.37 -19.27 2.47
CA GLY A 578 -15.62 -18.54 2.53
C GLY A 578 -16.21 -18.29 1.14
N TYR A 579 -17.19 -17.40 1.11
CA TYR A 579 -17.95 -17.04 -0.07
C TYR A 579 -18.05 -15.53 -0.22
N ARG A 580 -18.01 -15.04 -1.47
CA ARG A 580 -18.50 -13.72 -1.86
C ARG A 580 -19.90 -13.87 -2.38
N ILE A 581 -20.81 -13.05 -1.91
CA ILE A 581 -22.20 -12.99 -2.35
C ILE A 581 -22.30 -11.80 -3.28
N GLU A 582 -22.61 -12.06 -4.54
CA GLU A 582 -22.58 -11.03 -5.57
C GLU A 582 -23.95 -10.93 -6.27
N ARG A 583 -24.34 -9.70 -6.58
CA ARG A 583 -25.58 -9.35 -7.25
C ARG A 583 -25.31 -8.48 -8.47
N ARG A 584 -26.09 -8.63 -9.52
CA ARG A 584 -26.20 -7.63 -10.56
C ARG A 584 -27.67 -7.41 -10.92
N ARG A 585 -28.00 -6.22 -11.39
CA ARG A 585 -29.31 -5.91 -11.94
C ARG A 585 -29.35 -6.36 -13.39
N THR A 586 -30.45 -6.98 -13.83
CA THR A 586 -30.67 -7.32 -15.23
C THR A 586 -31.45 -6.20 -15.93
N GLY A 587 -31.12 -5.92 -17.20
CA GLY A 587 -31.74 -4.87 -17.99
C GLY A 587 -31.08 -4.75 -19.37
N THR A 588 -31.32 -3.64 -20.09
CA THR A 588 -30.85 -3.40 -21.46
C THR A 588 -29.36 -3.01 -21.55
N GLU A 589 -28.72 -2.70 -20.44
CA GLU A 589 -27.30 -2.34 -20.36
C GLU A 589 -26.52 -3.37 -19.53
N TYR A 590 -25.24 -3.56 -19.85
CA TYR A 590 -24.35 -4.40 -19.06
C TYR A 590 -24.15 -3.79 -17.66
N THR A 591 -24.57 -4.53 -16.63
CA THR A 591 -24.32 -4.15 -15.23
C THR A 591 -23.26 -5.08 -14.63
N PRO A 592 -22.20 -4.55 -14.06
CA PRO A 592 -21.19 -5.36 -13.39
C PRO A 592 -21.75 -6.05 -12.15
N TRP A 593 -21.05 -7.12 -11.71
CA TRP A 593 -21.36 -7.77 -10.45
C TRP A 593 -20.98 -6.85 -9.29
N GLN A 594 -21.90 -6.65 -8.36
CA GLN A 594 -21.70 -5.91 -7.12
C GLN A 594 -21.52 -6.91 -5.97
N LEU A 595 -20.46 -6.75 -5.21
CA LEU A 595 -20.25 -7.47 -3.96
C LEU A 595 -21.26 -6.96 -2.92
N LEU A 596 -22.08 -7.86 -2.37
CA LEU A 596 -23.01 -7.56 -1.28
C LEU A 596 -22.41 -7.86 0.09
N ALA A 597 -21.79 -9.02 0.21
CA ALA A 597 -21.20 -9.48 1.46
C ALA A 597 -20.15 -10.57 1.22
N THR A 598 -19.32 -10.79 2.22
CA THR A 598 -18.51 -12.01 2.36
C THR A 598 -19.06 -12.85 3.51
N ALA A 599 -19.09 -14.16 3.32
CA ALA A 599 -19.54 -15.12 4.32
C ALA A 599 -18.45 -16.17 4.58
N PRO A 600 -18.15 -16.52 5.84
CA PRO A 600 -17.19 -17.58 6.15
C PRO A 600 -17.71 -18.95 5.71
N TYR A 601 -16.80 -19.91 5.60
CA TYR A 601 -17.15 -21.32 5.44
C TYR A 601 -18.12 -21.76 6.54
N GLY A 602 -19.09 -22.59 6.23
CA GLY A 602 -20.18 -22.99 7.13
C GLY A 602 -21.43 -22.10 7.06
N THR A 603 -21.43 -21.07 6.21
CA THR A 603 -22.62 -20.25 5.95
C THR A 603 -23.40 -20.82 4.79
N GLU A 604 -24.70 -21.01 4.95
CA GLU A 604 -25.61 -21.60 3.94
C GLU A 604 -26.75 -20.66 3.52
N SER A 605 -26.81 -19.44 4.04
CA SER A 605 -27.86 -18.46 3.70
C SER A 605 -27.41 -17.02 3.88
N TYR A 606 -28.07 -16.12 3.14
CA TYR A 606 -27.88 -14.67 3.26
C TYR A 606 -29.19 -13.94 2.89
N VAL A 607 -29.43 -12.81 3.52
CA VAL A 607 -30.59 -11.95 3.20
C VAL A 607 -30.06 -10.64 2.61
N ASP A 608 -30.44 -10.37 1.36
CA ASP A 608 -30.23 -9.05 0.75
C ASP A 608 -31.46 -8.18 1.02
N GLU A 609 -31.29 -7.14 1.82
CA GLU A 609 -32.35 -6.18 2.19
C GLU A 609 -32.36 -4.93 1.31
N THR A 610 -31.55 -4.91 0.24
CA THR A 610 -31.33 -3.71 -0.58
C THR A 610 -31.90 -3.73 -1.99
N PRO A 611 -32.58 -4.81 -2.48
CA PRO A 611 -33.17 -4.79 -3.81
C PRO A 611 -34.37 -3.85 -3.89
N VAL A 612 -34.53 -3.21 -5.03
CA VAL A 612 -35.63 -2.26 -5.31
C VAL A 612 -36.75 -3.00 -5.99
N ALA A 613 -38.02 -2.71 -5.60
CA ALA A 613 -39.23 -3.27 -6.16
C ALA A 613 -39.31 -3.05 -7.70
N GLY A 614 -39.91 -4.00 -8.42
CA GLY A 614 -40.09 -3.93 -9.88
C GLY A 614 -38.86 -4.24 -10.72
N TYR A 615 -37.69 -4.52 -10.11
CA TYR A 615 -36.48 -4.87 -10.82
C TYR A 615 -36.18 -6.37 -10.75
N THR A 616 -35.47 -6.86 -11.75
CA THR A 616 -34.92 -8.21 -11.77
C THR A 616 -33.42 -8.16 -11.47
N TYR A 617 -33.02 -9.03 -10.56
CA TYR A 617 -31.62 -9.21 -10.16
C TYR A 617 -31.17 -10.64 -10.46
N GLU A 618 -29.90 -10.79 -10.69
CA GLU A 618 -29.21 -12.07 -10.69
C GLU A 618 -28.24 -12.13 -9.51
N TYR A 619 -28.16 -13.27 -8.89
CA TYR A 619 -27.27 -13.56 -7.78
C TYR A 619 -26.34 -14.71 -8.14
N ARG A 620 -25.13 -14.64 -7.64
CA ARG A 620 -24.17 -15.75 -7.64
C ARG A 620 -23.36 -15.77 -6.35
N LEU A 621 -22.85 -16.95 -6.04
CA LEU A 621 -21.85 -17.13 -5.00
C LEU A 621 -20.51 -17.40 -5.66
N VAL A 622 -19.47 -16.86 -5.06
CA VAL A 622 -18.09 -17.11 -5.48
C VAL A 622 -17.36 -17.71 -4.28
N ALA A 623 -17.08 -19.00 -4.31
CA ALA A 623 -16.21 -19.63 -3.33
C ALA A 623 -14.79 -19.09 -3.48
N ILE A 624 -14.16 -18.76 -2.36
CA ILE A 624 -12.83 -18.15 -2.32
C ILE A 624 -11.87 -18.98 -1.48
N ASN A 625 -10.63 -19.06 -1.95
CA ASN A 625 -9.52 -19.62 -1.20
C ASN A 625 -8.19 -19.10 -1.72
N GLY A 626 -7.47 -18.29 -0.92
CA GLY A 626 -6.13 -17.81 -1.24
C GLY A 626 -6.00 -17.16 -2.63
N GLY A 627 -6.96 -16.31 -3.02
CA GLY A 627 -6.93 -15.65 -4.34
C GLY A 627 -7.53 -16.48 -5.50
N GLN A 628 -7.87 -17.75 -5.28
CA GLN A 628 -8.58 -18.57 -6.25
C GLN A 628 -10.10 -18.47 -6.05
N PHE A 629 -10.85 -18.60 -7.13
CA PHE A 629 -12.29 -18.39 -7.16
C PHE A 629 -13.00 -19.48 -7.95
N ALA A 630 -14.19 -19.89 -7.46
CA ALA A 630 -15.11 -20.75 -8.19
C ALA A 630 -16.53 -20.23 -8.02
N SER A 631 -17.17 -19.89 -9.13
CA SER A 631 -18.52 -19.30 -9.11
C SER A 631 -19.60 -20.34 -9.25
N SER A 632 -20.68 -20.20 -8.49
CA SER A 632 -21.92 -20.93 -8.71
C SER A 632 -22.56 -20.57 -10.07
N GLU A 633 -23.57 -21.34 -10.47
CA GLU A 633 -24.53 -20.85 -11.43
C GLU A 633 -25.24 -19.59 -10.90
N THR A 634 -25.77 -18.79 -11.83
CA THR A 634 -26.53 -17.59 -11.48
C THR A 634 -28.00 -17.91 -11.31
N VAL A 635 -28.64 -17.33 -10.31
CA VAL A 635 -30.06 -17.47 -10.06
C VAL A 635 -30.77 -16.12 -10.14
N PRO A 636 -31.88 -15.99 -10.86
CA PRO A 636 -32.66 -14.76 -10.94
C PRO A 636 -33.56 -14.59 -9.72
N ALA A 637 -33.82 -13.32 -9.36
CA ALA A 637 -34.87 -12.92 -8.43
C ALA A 637 -35.62 -11.71 -8.99
N ILE A 638 -36.91 -11.87 -9.17
CA ILE A 638 -37.81 -10.81 -9.68
C ILE A 638 -38.51 -10.18 -8.47
N MET A 639 -38.18 -8.90 -8.22
CA MET A 639 -38.76 -8.18 -7.11
C MET A 639 -40.23 -7.83 -7.40
N PRO A 640 -41.17 -8.14 -6.48
CA PRO A 640 -42.54 -7.73 -6.66
C PRO A 640 -42.69 -6.22 -6.75
N GLU A 641 -43.61 -5.77 -7.60
CA GLU A 641 -43.99 -4.35 -7.63
C GLU A 641 -44.67 -3.96 -6.32
N LEU A 642 -44.48 -2.73 -5.89
CA LEU A 642 -45.28 -2.20 -4.78
C LEU A 642 -46.69 -1.98 -5.29
N GLU A 643 -47.68 -2.69 -4.72
CA GLU A 643 -49.07 -2.36 -4.98
C GLU A 643 -49.35 -0.93 -4.50
N GLU A 644 -49.60 -0.04 -5.46
CA GLU A 644 -50.18 1.26 -5.13
C GLU A 644 -51.56 1.05 -4.56
N THR A 645 -51.74 1.20 -3.28
CA THR A 645 -53.07 1.33 -2.68
C THR A 645 -53.69 2.62 -3.18
N SER A 646 -54.49 2.52 -4.25
CA SER A 646 -55.35 3.63 -4.67
C SER A 646 -56.40 3.84 -3.58
N THR A 647 -56.26 4.88 -2.83
CA THR A 647 -57.36 5.47 -2.03
C THR A 647 -58.25 6.23 -2.99
N ASP A 648 -59.24 5.55 -3.58
CA ASP A 648 -60.37 6.21 -4.16
C ASP A 648 -61.38 6.51 -3.03
N GLU A 649 -61.41 7.79 -2.64
CA GLU A 649 -62.61 8.38 -2.04
C GLU A 649 -63.62 8.62 -3.16
N ASP A 650 -64.67 7.83 -3.22
CA ASP A 650 -65.89 8.34 -3.86
C ASP A 650 -67.15 8.00 -3.04
N GLN A 651 -67.94 9.03 -2.97
CA GLN A 651 -69.20 9.11 -2.22
C GLN A 651 -70.38 8.52 -2.99
N GLY A 652 -71.18 7.81 -2.28
CA GLY A 652 -72.67 7.95 -2.37
C GLY A 652 -73.41 7.08 -3.35
N GLY A 653 -74.35 6.28 -2.81
CA GLY A 653 -75.55 5.99 -3.51
C GLY A 653 -76.00 4.54 -3.53
N ASP A 654 -76.66 4.13 -2.49
CA ASP A 654 -77.88 3.41 -2.34
C ASP A 654 -78.34 2.29 -3.34
N SER A 655 -78.79 1.21 -2.72
CA SER A 655 -79.85 0.25 -3.03
C SER A 655 -79.51 -1.12 -3.64
N SER A 656 -79.81 -2.06 -2.76
CA SER A 656 -80.58 -3.32 -2.95
C SER A 656 -80.04 -4.46 -3.84
N GLY A 657 -79.94 -5.61 -3.18
CA GLY A 657 -80.51 -6.85 -3.68
C GLY A 657 -79.59 -8.00 -4.02
N GLY A 658 -79.66 -9.02 -3.16
CA GLY A 658 -79.72 -10.38 -3.62
C GLY A 658 -78.56 -11.32 -3.74
N GLY A 659 -78.32 -12.09 -2.74
CA GLY A 659 -78.36 -13.55 -2.79
C GLY A 659 -77.22 -14.37 -3.39
N GLY A 660 -76.62 -15.23 -2.59
CA GLY A 660 -76.18 -16.54 -3.04
C GLY A 660 -74.68 -16.90 -2.85
N SER A 661 -74.34 -17.38 -1.69
CA SER A 661 -73.95 -18.77 -1.39
C SER A 661 -72.63 -19.34 -1.98
N LEU A 662 -71.75 -19.66 -1.03
CA LEU A 662 -70.90 -20.85 -0.86
C LEU A 662 -69.73 -21.13 -1.82
N GLY A 663 -68.58 -21.26 -1.19
CA GLY A 663 -67.41 -21.97 -1.74
C GLY A 663 -66.16 -21.82 -0.92
N ALA A 664 -66.10 -22.47 0.24
CA ALA A 664 -64.89 -22.56 1.07
C ALA A 664 -63.91 -23.52 0.43
N GLY A 665 -62.66 -23.11 0.37
CA GLY A 665 -61.52 -23.93 0.02
C GLY A 665 -60.30 -23.49 0.76
N TRP A 666 -60.17 -23.94 2.00
CA TRP A 666 -58.95 -23.78 2.79
C TRP A 666 -57.94 -24.83 2.36
N LEU A 667 -56.79 -24.40 1.89
CA LEU A 667 -55.58 -25.24 1.78
C LEU A 667 -54.55 -24.74 2.79
N LEU A 668 -54.58 -25.40 3.94
CA LEU A 668 -53.54 -25.30 4.99
C LEU A 668 -52.32 -26.09 4.51
N VAL A 669 -51.23 -25.40 4.24
CA VAL A 669 -49.90 -26.01 4.18
C VAL A 669 -49.26 -25.86 5.56
N ALA A 670 -49.19 -26.97 6.26
CA ALA A 670 -48.52 -27.07 7.56
C ALA A 670 -46.99 -27.01 7.37
N LEU A 671 -46.37 -25.95 7.86
CA LEU A 671 -44.93 -25.90 8.08
C LEU A 671 -44.62 -26.62 9.41
N THR A 672 -44.03 -27.80 9.32
CA THR A 672 -43.43 -28.49 10.47
C THR A 672 -42.06 -27.87 10.76
N ALA A 673 -41.98 -27.04 11.79
CA ALA A 673 -40.74 -26.58 12.35
C ALA A 673 -40.11 -27.71 13.17
N VAL A 674 -39.00 -28.25 12.71
CA VAL A 674 -38.13 -29.13 13.49
C VAL A 674 -37.24 -28.30 14.39
N ILE A 675 -37.58 -28.22 15.65
CA ILE A 675 -36.74 -27.63 16.70
C ILE A 675 -35.70 -28.68 17.11
N VAL A 676 -34.47 -28.52 16.66
CA VAL A 676 -33.34 -29.28 17.19
C VAL A 676 -32.78 -28.54 18.43
N ARG A 677 -33.12 -29.07 19.58
CA ARG A 677 -32.51 -28.68 20.87
C ARG A 677 -31.05 -29.12 20.88
N ARG A 678 -30.11 -28.18 20.78
CA ARG A 678 -28.72 -28.41 21.17
C ARG A 678 -28.63 -28.39 22.70
N ARG A 679 -28.29 -29.54 23.30
CA ARG A 679 -27.84 -29.67 24.69
C ARG A 679 -26.43 -29.05 24.81
N ARG A 680 -26.31 -28.06 25.69
CA ARG A 680 -25.01 -27.59 26.23
C ARG A 680 -24.46 -28.66 27.18
N TRP A 681 -23.26 -29.11 26.93
CA TRP A 681 -22.42 -29.76 27.94
C TRP A 681 -21.39 -28.76 28.42
N TRP A 682 -21.53 -28.38 29.68
CA TRP A 682 -20.47 -27.82 30.48
C TRP A 682 -19.65 -29.01 30.98
N ASN A 683 -18.32 -28.94 30.90
CA ASN A 683 -17.46 -29.57 31.89
C ASN A 683 -16.22 -28.71 32.15
N VAL A 684 -16.09 -28.41 33.40
CA VAL A 684 -15.00 -27.82 34.18
C VAL A 684 -13.88 -28.86 34.29
N ARG A 685 -12.69 -28.52 33.91
CA ARG A 685 -11.45 -28.57 34.71
C ARG A 685 -10.27 -28.13 33.86
#